data_0fadddb9584c0709619b349f4ade4404
#
_entry.id   0fadddb9584c0709619b349f4ade4404
#
_cell.length_a   1.000
_cell.length_b   1.000
_cell.length_c   1.000
_cell.angle_alpha   90.00
_cell.angle_beta   90.00
_cell.angle_gamma   90.00
#
_symmetry.space_group_name_H-M   'P 1'
#
loop_
_entity.id
_entity.type
_entity.pdbx_description
1 polymer ?
#
loop_
_entity_poly.entity_id
_entity_poly.type
_entity_poly.pdbx_seq_one_letter_code
_entity_poly.pdbx_strand_id
1 'polypeptide(L)'
;MSYKEIYEKTNQLYEERLVLVEDRIAQIADQPAVKEPFAQYFKDIAACILRLKNFKKDSGFNKEFYSGFLKENYGKNYADPEYAVKMLGKDYGQILSAVYAKTADCVKTVFQGDIKYLCIYSELIVELYNYFEDSDDVNAAEIKACVYSFMHDYEEIFSEDAIGKMLDPAYDYYARLVEDADVSKDDYLYEYGLYVGNNELMSRKYLASLTDEQIRSMADTYTEGYRIGFITSNKDITKKSVVQIHYPLGFERMVKAAIENFKKMGLSPVMMPCSTSVNKQYDYDHKEDMALWMDKAYVEYRNECLHNALEKNKDIACKCGGPAVIEIFGEEPFAPESKSENASYSDEQQKLSVYMTSRRSQLINQYIKGEERSFTIIAYPVSDIGDSYEEIFAETVKINTLDYILYRDMQQKIIDVLDTADRVHIVGTNGNKTDLFVKIHELENPDKETAFENCVADVNIPVGEVFTSPVLEKTEGKLHVSQVYLNELNFLNLEIDFKDGMIEKYTCTNFDDEEENKKYISDNILYHHKSLPMGEFAIGTNTTAYRMARVYDIAAKMPILIAEKTGPHFAVGDTCYTYDEDNMTYNPDGKAIVARDNSVSILRKEDISKAYFNCHTDITIPYDELGAITVWLLYTSPSPRDR
;
A
#
# COMPACT_ATOMS: atom_id res chain seq x y z
N MET A 1 28.94 6.30 -3.95
CA MET A 1 28.54 6.22 -5.37
C MET A 1 27.21 6.94 -5.49
N SER A 2 27.00 7.75 -6.48
CA SER A 2 25.70 8.43 -6.73
C SER A 2 24.91 7.68 -7.80
N TYR A 3 23.60 7.96 -7.92
CA TYR A 3 22.78 7.38 -8.98
C TYR A 3 23.40 7.57 -10.38
N LYS A 4 24.03 8.70 -10.63
CA LYS A 4 24.69 8.98 -11.92
C LYS A 4 25.82 7.98 -12.21
N GLU A 5 26.67 7.72 -11.23
CA GLU A 5 27.77 6.75 -11.38
C GLU A 5 27.26 5.32 -11.54
N ILE A 6 26.11 5.00 -10.90
CA ILE A 6 25.45 3.70 -11.05
C ILE A 6 24.90 3.56 -12.47
N TYR A 7 24.14 4.54 -12.94
CA TYR A 7 23.47 4.47 -14.25
C TYR A 7 24.45 4.63 -15.42
N GLU A 8 25.47 5.52 -15.33
CA GLU A 8 26.50 5.62 -16.37
C GLU A 8 27.18 4.26 -16.62
N LYS A 9 27.49 3.54 -15.57
CA LYS A 9 28.10 2.21 -15.68
C LYS A 9 27.16 1.17 -16.28
N THR A 10 25.87 1.22 -15.91
CA THR A 10 24.87 0.24 -16.37
C THR A 10 24.38 0.58 -17.77
N ASN A 11 24.13 1.86 -18.06
CA ASN A 11 23.55 2.34 -19.32
C ASN A 11 24.44 2.06 -20.52
N GLN A 12 25.77 2.07 -20.40
CA GLN A 12 26.63 1.85 -21.56
C GLN A 12 26.25 0.59 -22.35
N LEU A 13 25.99 -0.53 -21.66
CA LEU A 13 25.55 -1.77 -22.29
C LEU A 13 24.18 -1.62 -22.95
N TYR A 14 23.23 -0.97 -22.26
CA TYR A 14 21.85 -0.84 -22.74
C TYR A 14 21.72 0.22 -23.84
N GLU A 15 22.56 1.24 -23.88
CA GLU A 15 22.67 2.18 -25.01
C GLU A 15 23.08 1.46 -26.29
N GLU A 16 24.13 0.63 -26.20
CA GLU A 16 24.59 -0.18 -27.35
C GLU A 16 23.50 -1.12 -27.86
N ARG A 17 22.73 -1.77 -26.96
CA ARG A 17 21.61 -2.65 -27.31
C ARG A 17 20.44 -1.88 -27.90
N LEU A 18 20.08 -0.74 -27.31
CA LEU A 18 18.94 0.07 -27.76
C LEU A 18 19.17 0.59 -29.20
N VAL A 19 20.41 0.96 -29.54
CA VAL A 19 20.76 1.35 -30.92
C VAL A 19 20.47 0.26 -31.93
N LEU A 20 20.61 -1.03 -31.57
CA LEU A 20 20.35 -2.15 -32.48
C LEU A 20 18.87 -2.31 -32.84
N VAL A 21 17.96 -1.86 -31.98
CA VAL A 21 16.51 -2.00 -32.21
C VAL A 21 15.83 -0.66 -32.55
N GLU A 22 16.53 0.46 -32.43
CA GLU A 22 15.96 1.79 -32.59
C GLU A 22 15.38 2.04 -33.99
N ASP A 23 16.14 1.73 -35.03
CA ASP A 23 15.68 1.90 -36.42
C ASP A 23 14.45 1.03 -36.70
N ARG A 24 14.40 -0.16 -36.07
CA ARG A 24 13.26 -1.06 -36.20
C ARG A 24 12.02 -0.51 -35.49
N ILE A 25 12.17 0.01 -34.29
CA ILE A 25 11.09 0.69 -33.54
C ILE A 25 10.57 1.91 -34.34
N ALA A 26 11.46 2.70 -34.91
CA ALA A 26 11.07 3.84 -35.73
C ALA A 26 10.29 3.42 -36.98
N GLN A 27 10.71 2.33 -37.65
CA GLN A 27 9.98 1.75 -38.79
C GLN A 27 8.59 1.26 -38.38
N ILE A 28 8.47 0.55 -37.26
CA ILE A 28 7.19 0.05 -36.73
C ILE A 28 6.24 1.20 -36.41
N ALA A 29 6.76 2.30 -35.83
CA ALA A 29 5.95 3.47 -35.50
C ALA A 29 5.46 4.25 -36.74
N ASP A 30 6.24 4.27 -37.81
CA ASP A 30 5.87 4.96 -39.07
C ASP A 30 4.97 4.09 -39.94
N GLN A 31 5.46 2.92 -40.32
CA GLN A 31 4.77 2.04 -41.29
C GLN A 31 4.97 0.57 -40.93
N PRO A 32 4.15 0.00 -40.02
CA PRO A 32 4.22 -1.42 -39.69
C PRO A 32 3.86 -2.30 -40.88
N ALA A 33 4.63 -3.37 -41.14
CA ALA A 33 4.43 -4.30 -42.23
C ALA A 33 3.43 -5.43 -41.89
N VAL A 34 2.86 -5.44 -40.71
CA VAL A 34 1.87 -6.43 -40.24
C VAL A 34 0.45 -5.99 -40.58
N LYS A 35 -0.49 -6.95 -40.60
CA LYS A 35 -1.90 -6.68 -40.92
C LYS A 35 -2.65 -6.06 -39.73
N GLU A 36 -3.71 -5.32 -40.06
CA GLU A 36 -4.70 -4.91 -39.04
C GLU A 36 -5.39 -6.16 -38.44
N PRO A 37 -5.74 -6.11 -37.14
CA PRO A 37 -5.67 -4.95 -36.22
C PRO A 37 -4.32 -4.78 -35.54
N PHE A 38 -3.37 -5.69 -35.70
CA PHE A 38 -2.08 -5.68 -35.02
C PHE A 38 -1.17 -4.51 -35.45
N ALA A 39 -1.32 -4.08 -36.73
CA ALA A 39 -0.58 -2.92 -37.24
C ALA A 39 -0.76 -1.69 -36.37
N GLN A 40 -2.00 -1.37 -35.97
CA GLN A 40 -2.28 -0.21 -35.12
C GLN A 40 -1.71 -0.39 -33.70
N TYR A 41 -1.81 -1.57 -33.11
CA TYR A 41 -1.23 -1.87 -31.80
C TYR A 41 0.29 -1.62 -31.79
N PHE A 42 1.00 -2.21 -32.74
CA PHE A 42 2.46 -2.06 -32.81
C PHE A 42 2.88 -0.63 -33.14
N LYS A 43 2.12 0.07 -33.95
CA LYS A 43 2.35 1.49 -34.21
C LYS A 43 2.25 2.33 -32.94
N ASP A 44 1.22 2.11 -32.14
CA ASP A 44 0.97 2.89 -30.92
C ASP A 44 2.01 2.60 -29.84
N ILE A 45 2.39 1.33 -29.62
CA ILE A 45 3.39 0.99 -28.61
C ILE A 45 4.81 1.43 -29.04
N ALA A 46 5.16 1.33 -30.32
CA ALA A 46 6.42 1.86 -30.84
C ALA A 46 6.48 3.39 -30.73
N ALA A 47 5.38 4.09 -30.99
CA ALA A 47 5.28 5.53 -30.77
C ALA A 47 5.43 5.90 -29.29
N CYS A 48 4.91 5.09 -28.36
CA CYS A 48 5.13 5.25 -26.92
C CYS A 48 6.62 5.15 -26.57
N ILE A 49 7.33 4.12 -27.07
CA ILE A 49 8.79 3.97 -26.87
C ILE A 49 9.56 5.16 -27.40
N LEU A 50 9.27 5.65 -28.61
CA LEU A 50 9.94 6.81 -29.20
C LEU A 50 9.66 8.10 -28.39
N ARG A 51 8.44 8.23 -27.85
CA ARG A 51 8.11 9.35 -26.95
C ARG A 51 8.92 9.29 -25.67
N LEU A 52 9.05 8.11 -25.04
CA LEU A 52 9.88 7.90 -23.86
C LEU A 52 11.36 8.15 -24.13
N LYS A 53 11.88 7.77 -25.28
CA LYS A 53 13.25 8.07 -25.68
C LYS A 53 13.50 9.57 -25.83
N ASN A 54 12.52 10.33 -26.33
CA ASN A 54 12.60 11.75 -26.61
C ASN A 54 11.89 12.60 -25.53
N PHE A 55 11.80 12.11 -24.31
CA PHE A 55 11.08 12.76 -23.22
C PHE A 55 11.61 14.15 -22.90
N LYS A 56 10.73 14.96 -22.31
CA LYS A 56 11.07 16.27 -21.74
C LYS A 56 10.54 16.34 -20.32
N LYS A 57 11.30 16.98 -19.46
CA LYS A 57 10.92 17.20 -18.06
C LYS A 57 10.09 18.47 -17.92
N ASP A 58 8.90 18.48 -18.53
CA ASP A 58 7.99 19.62 -18.54
C ASP A 58 6.51 19.20 -18.50
N SER A 59 5.65 20.17 -18.24
CA SER A 59 4.20 19.95 -18.14
C SER A 59 3.57 19.52 -19.47
N GLY A 60 4.17 19.91 -20.60
CA GLY A 60 3.68 19.54 -21.92
C GLY A 60 3.81 18.04 -22.15
N PHE A 61 5.01 17.49 -21.90
CA PHE A 61 5.25 16.06 -21.98
C PHE A 61 4.36 15.28 -21.00
N ASN A 62 4.27 15.72 -19.73
CA ASN A 62 3.46 15.04 -18.72
C ASN A 62 2.00 14.91 -19.15
N LYS A 63 1.38 16.01 -19.57
CA LYS A 63 -0.02 16.01 -20.05
C LYS A 63 -0.21 15.14 -21.29
N GLU A 64 0.69 15.23 -22.26
CA GLU A 64 0.61 14.45 -23.49
C GLU A 64 0.77 12.96 -23.21
N PHE A 65 1.77 12.58 -22.40
CA PHE A 65 2.06 11.18 -22.10
C PHE A 65 0.90 10.51 -21.36
N TYR A 66 0.42 11.15 -20.28
CA TYR A 66 -0.64 10.57 -19.45
C TYR A 66 -2.05 10.74 -20.02
N SER A 67 -2.23 11.54 -21.09
CA SER A 67 -3.56 11.81 -21.68
C SER A 67 -4.32 10.54 -22.08
N GLY A 68 -3.63 9.51 -22.57
CA GLY A 68 -4.24 8.24 -22.99
C GLY A 68 -4.73 7.37 -21.85
N PHE A 69 -4.24 7.61 -20.62
CA PHE A 69 -4.61 6.86 -19.42
C PHE A 69 -5.73 7.53 -18.62
N LEU A 70 -6.02 8.81 -18.89
CA LEU A 70 -7.14 9.52 -18.26
C LEU A 70 -8.47 8.80 -18.53
N LYS A 71 -9.37 8.82 -17.56
CA LYS A 71 -10.67 8.12 -17.59
C LYS A 71 -11.44 8.30 -18.90
N GLU A 72 -11.47 9.52 -19.45
CA GLU A 72 -12.17 9.86 -20.68
C GLU A 72 -11.56 9.28 -21.95
N ASN A 73 -10.29 8.88 -21.93
CA ASN A 73 -9.55 8.36 -23.08
C ASN A 73 -9.20 6.88 -22.93
N TYR A 74 -9.19 6.35 -21.71
CA TYR A 74 -8.72 5.02 -21.37
C TYR A 74 -9.41 3.91 -22.20
N GLY A 75 -10.73 3.96 -22.35
CA GLY A 75 -11.50 3.00 -23.15
C GLY A 75 -11.17 2.98 -24.67
N LYS A 76 -10.13 3.70 -25.11
CA LYS A 76 -9.60 3.69 -26.48
C LYS A 76 -8.08 3.45 -26.51
N ASN A 77 -7.50 3.09 -25.39
CA ASN A 77 -6.09 2.82 -25.21
C ASN A 77 -5.86 1.31 -25.10
N TYR A 78 -4.80 0.80 -25.71
CA TYR A 78 -4.44 -0.63 -25.60
C TYR A 78 -4.03 -1.06 -24.19
N ALA A 79 -3.80 -0.12 -23.28
CA ALA A 79 -3.69 -0.41 -21.85
C ALA A 79 -5.05 -0.75 -21.20
N ASP A 80 -6.19 -0.53 -21.86
CA ASP A 80 -7.48 -1.06 -21.41
C ASP A 80 -7.66 -2.50 -21.92
N PRO A 81 -7.73 -3.52 -21.03
CA PRO A 81 -7.91 -4.92 -21.45
C PRO A 81 -9.16 -5.14 -22.29
N GLU A 82 -10.28 -4.47 -21.99
CA GLU A 82 -11.51 -4.56 -22.76
C GLU A 82 -11.32 -4.04 -24.19
N TYR A 83 -10.70 -2.86 -24.33
CA TYR A 83 -10.39 -2.31 -25.64
C TYR A 83 -9.41 -3.20 -26.41
N ALA A 84 -8.35 -3.66 -25.75
CA ALA A 84 -7.36 -4.53 -26.39
C ALA A 84 -7.96 -5.86 -26.86
N VAL A 85 -8.78 -6.52 -26.04
CA VAL A 85 -9.48 -7.76 -26.42
C VAL A 85 -10.47 -7.51 -27.54
N LYS A 86 -11.20 -6.41 -27.53
CA LYS A 86 -12.12 -6.03 -28.61
C LYS A 86 -11.39 -5.84 -29.94
N MET A 87 -10.21 -5.25 -29.93
CA MET A 87 -9.45 -4.94 -31.15
C MET A 87 -8.61 -6.12 -31.64
N LEU A 88 -7.95 -6.85 -30.73
CA LEU A 88 -6.95 -7.86 -31.04
C LEU A 88 -7.46 -9.30 -30.89
N GLY A 89 -8.67 -9.47 -30.33
CA GLY A 89 -9.23 -10.78 -30.01
C GLY A 89 -8.77 -11.28 -28.63
N LYS A 90 -9.54 -12.21 -28.05
CA LYS A 90 -9.33 -12.71 -26.68
C LYS A 90 -7.96 -13.39 -26.49
N ASP A 91 -7.46 -14.04 -27.53
CA ASP A 91 -6.22 -14.83 -27.45
C ASP A 91 -4.97 -13.96 -27.27
N TYR A 92 -5.02 -12.70 -27.74
CA TYR A 92 -3.90 -11.76 -27.75
C TYR A 92 -4.14 -10.53 -26.86
N GLY A 93 -5.40 -10.08 -26.76
CA GLY A 93 -5.72 -8.77 -26.19
C GLY A 93 -5.23 -8.60 -24.76
N GLN A 94 -5.46 -9.58 -23.88
CA GLN A 94 -5.03 -9.51 -22.47
C GLN A 94 -3.51 -9.37 -22.35
N ILE A 95 -2.75 -10.27 -22.99
CA ILE A 95 -1.29 -10.29 -22.88
C ILE A 95 -0.64 -9.04 -23.50
N LEU A 96 -1.16 -8.58 -24.65
CA LEU A 96 -0.64 -7.39 -25.30
C LEU A 96 -1.03 -6.10 -24.55
N SER A 97 -2.19 -6.07 -23.88
CA SER A 97 -2.55 -4.99 -22.98
C SER A 97 -1.57 -4.87 -21.80
N ALA A 98 -1.27 -5.98 -21.14
CA ALA A 98 -0.29 -6.03 -20.05
C ALA A 98 1.11 -5.57 -20.52
N VAL A 99 1.55 -6.00 -21.72
CA VAL A 99 2.82 -5.56 -22.30
C VAL A 99 2.82 -4.05 -22.59
N TYR A 100 1.69 -3.51 -23.09
CA TYR A 100 1.54 -2.07 -23.32
C TYR A 100 1.69 -1.27 -22.02
N ALA A 101 0.97 -1.67 -20.97
CA ALA A 101 1.02 -1.03 -19.66
C ALA A 101 2.45 -1.06 -19.06
N LYS A 102 3.12 -2.22 -19.10
CA LYS A 102 4.51 -2.38 -18.64
C LYS A 102 5.51 -1.52 -19.42
N THR A 103 5.31 -1.41 -20.75
CA THR A 103 6.16 -0.55 -21.60
C THR A 103 5.99 0.93 -21.24
N ALA A 104 4.76 1.38 -20.98
CA ALA A 104 4.49 2.75 -20.56
C ALA A 104 5.10 3.07 -19.19
N ASP A 105 5.12 2.12 -18.26
CA ASP A 105 5.74 2.27 -16.94
C ASP A 105 7.24 2.58 -16.97
N CYS A 106 7.93 2.36 -18.10
CA CYS A 106 9.33 2.78 -18.28
C CYS A 106 9.54 4.29 -18.12
N VAL A 107 8.49 5.12 -18.17
CA VAL A 107 8.57 6.56 -17.93
C VAL A 107 9.26 6.87 -16.60
N LYS A 108 8.97 6.11 -15.54
CA LYS A 108 9.53 6.32 -14.19
C LYS A 108 11.06 6.14 -14.17
N THR A 109 11.60 5.21 -14.96
CA THR A 109 13.04 4.91 -14.97
C THR A 109 13.81 5.80 -15.92
N VAL A 110 13.27 6.11 -17.10
CA VAL A 110 13.97 7.02 -18.05
C VAL A 110 14.12 8.43 -17.48
N PHE A 111 13.18 8.91 -16.67
CA PHE A 111 13.30 10.21 -15.99
C PHE A 111 14.42 10.24 -14.96
N GLN A 112 14.73 9.10 -14.34
CA GLN A 112 15.88 8.95 -13.44
C GLN A 112 17.21 8.83 -14.22
N GLY A 113 17.16 8.67 -15.54
CA GLY A 113 18.32 8.42 -16.39
C GLY A 113 18.68 6.93 -16.51
N ASP A 114 17.82 6.01 -16.05
CA ASP A 114 17.97 4.58 -16.19
C ASP A 114 17.22 4.10 -17.45
N ILE A 115 17.96 3.83 -18.53
CA ILE A 115 17.38 3.42 -19.83
C ILE A 115 17.24 1.89 -19.96
N LYS A 116 17.67 1.15 -18.99
CA LYS A 116 17.69 -0.32 -19.00
C LYS A 116 16.31 -0.90 -19.34
N TYR A 117 15.26 -0.45 -18.65
CA TYR A 117 13.90 -0.94 -18.88
C TYR A 117 13.38 -0.57 -20.27
N LEU A 118 13.62 0.66 -20.71
CA LEU A 118 13.24 1.07 -22.07
C LEU A 118 13.91 0.19 -23.12
N CYS A 119 15.19 -0.18 -22.93
CA CYS A 119 15.91 -1.07 -23.84
C CYS A 119 15.28 -2.46 -23.90
N ILE A 120 15.13 -3.14 -22.74
CA ILE A 120 14.66 -4.53 -22.73
C ILE A 120 13.19 -4.65 -23.20
N TYR A 121 12.32 -3.69 -22.89
CA TYR A 121 10.96 -3.66 -23.44
C TYR A 121 10.93 -3.34 -24.93
N SER A 122 11.84 -2.49 -25.43
CA SER A 122 11.97 -2.26 -26.88
C SER A 122 12.36 -3.53 -27.63
N GLU A 123 13.26 -4.33 -27.08
CA GLU A 123 13.64 -5.63 -27.62
C GLU A 123 12.45 -6.60 -27.63
N LEU A 124 11.69 -6.68 -26.52
CA LEU A 124 10.47 -7.49 -26.45
C LEU A 124 9.46 -7.09 -27.55
N ILE A 125 9.24 -5.78 -27.76
CA ILE A 125 8.29 -5.31 -28.76
C ILE A 125 8.75 -5.69 -30.17
N VAL A 126 10.05 -5.59 -30.48
CA VAL A 126 10.60 -6.04 -31.77
C VAL A 126 10.45 -7.55 -31.95
N GLU A 127 10.72 -8.34 -30.90
CA GLU A 127 10.55 -9.80 -30.95
C GLU A 127 9.08 -10.18 -31.18
N LEU A 128 8.15 -9.61 -30.43
CA LEU A 128 6.72 -9.83 -30.63
C LEU A 128 6.26 -9.43 -32.02
N TYR A 129 6.73 -8.27 -32.50
CA TYR A 129 6.40 -7.80 -33.86
C TYR A 129 6.84 -8.78 -34.94
N ASN A 130 8.03 -9.39 -34.83
CA ASN A 130 8.55 -10.34 -35.81
C ASN A 130 7.66 -11.57 -35.94
N TYR A 131 7.03 -12.09 -34.89
CA TYR A 131 6.05 -13.18 -35.02
C TYR A 131 4.90 -12.81 -35.94
N PHE A 132 4.40 -11.57 -35.89
CA PHE A 132 3.30 -11.09 -36.72
C PHE A 132 3.73 -10.68 -38.15
N GLU A 133 5.01 -10.36 -38.35
CA GLU A 133 5.55 -10.06 -39.66
C GLU A 133 5.85 -11.35 -40.46
N ASP A 134 6.32 -12.39 -39.78
CA ASP A 134 6.74 -13.64 -40.39
C ASP A 134 5.57 -14.56 -40.74
N SER A 135 4.39 -14.36 -40.15
CA SER A 135 3.23 -15.23 -40.33
C SER A 135 1.90 -14.46 -40.28
N ASP A 136 1.00 -14.82 -41.23
CA ASP A 136 -0.38 -14.36 -41.22
C ASP A 136 -1.26 -15.10 -40.19
N ASP A 137 -0.80 -16.27 -39.69
CA ASP A 137 -1.49 -17.13 -38.72
C ASP A 137 -0.57 -17.34 -37.51
N VAL A 138 -0.49 -16.30 -36.68
CA VAL A 138 0.35 -16.30 -35.49
C VAL A 138 -0.28 -17.17 -34.43
N ASN A 139 0.51 -18.02 -33.79
CA ASN A 139 0.04 -18.85 -32.70
C ASN A 139 0.07 -18.06 -31.36
N ALA A 140 -1.09 -17.82 -30.75
CA ALA A 140 -1.19 -17.12 -29.48
C ALA A 140 -0.38 -17.77 -28.35
N ALA A 141 -0.16 -19.10 -28.40
CA ALA A 141 0.68 -19.78 -27.42
C ALA A 141 2.16 -19.38 -27.57
N GLU A 142 2.64 -19.07 -28.77
CA GLU A 142 4.01 -18.58 -29.00
C GLU A 142 4.19 -17.17 -28.44
N ILE A 143 3.20 -16.30 -28.61
CA ILE A 143 3.21 -14.95 -28.00
C ILE A 143 3.25 -15.03 -26.48
N LYS A 144 2.41 -15.90 -25.88
CA LYS A 144 2.44 -16.13 -24.42
C LYS A 144 3.77 -16.70 -23.95
N ALA A 145 4.35 -17.65 -24.70
CA ALA A 145 5.65 -18.23 -24.38
C ALA A 145 6.79 -17.19 -24.48
N CYS A 146 6.77 -16.31 -25.49
CA CYS A 146 7.71 -15.20 -25.61
C CYS A 146 7.66 -14.28 -24.41
N VAL A 147 6.46 -13.82 -23.99
CA VAL A 147 6.30 -12.96 -22.81
C VAL A 147 6.69 -13.70 -21.52
N TYR A 148 6.34 -14.98 -21.37
CA TYR A 148 6.78 -15.80 -20.24
C TYR A 148 8.31 -15.87 -20.14
N SER A 149 8.99 -16.19 -21.25
CA SER A 149 10.45 -16.26 -21.30
C SER A 149 11.07 -14.91 -20.96
N PHE A 150 10.52 -13.82 -21.49
CA PHE A 150 10.97 -12.47 -21.18
C PHE A 150 10.85 -12.16 -19.68
N MET A 151 9.69 -12.42 -19.07
CA MET A 151 9.48 -12.15 -17.65
C MET A 151 10.39 -13.01 -16.77
N HIS A 152 10.64 -14.27 -17.17
CA HIS A 152 11.55 -15.16 -16.48
C HIS A 152 13.01 -14.71 -16.61
N ASP A 153 13.47 -14.43 -17.83
CA ASP A 153 14.89 -14.15 -18.12
C ASP A 153 15.35 -12.81 -17.49
N TYR A 154 14.45 -11.85 -17.32
CA TYR A 154 14.75 -10.55 -16.71
C TYR A 154 14.37 -10.43 -15.24
N GLU A 155 13.81 -11.48 -14.59
CA GLU A 155 13.36 -11.42 -13.19
C GLU A 155 14.53 -11.12 -12.22
N GLU A 156 15.73 -11.63 -12.48
CA GLU A 156 16.90 -11.32 -11.67
C GLU A 156 17.20 -9.81 -11.69
N ILE A 157 17.15 -9.19 -12.86
CA ILE A 157 17.38 -7.75 -13.03
C ILE A 157 16.26 -6.95 -12.33
N PHE A 158 15.01 -7.37 -12.45
CA PHE A 158 13.89 -6.71 -11.80
C PHE A 158 13.99 -6.79 -10.28
N SER A 159 14.34 -7.95 -9.74
CA SER A 159 14.51 -8.17 -8.30
C SER A 159 15.71 -7.41 -7.73
N GLU A 160 16.87 -7.45 -8.39
CA GLU A 160 18.08 -6.72 -7.95
C GLU A 160 17.81 -5.20 -7.92
N ASP A 161 17.21 -4.66 -8.97
CA ASP A 161 16.93 -3.24 -9.10
C ASP A 161 15.92 -2.77 -8.05
N ALA A 162 14.85 -3.54 -7.85
CA ALA A 162 13.84 -3.23 -6.84
C ALA A 162 14.42 -3.21 -5.41
N ILE A 163 15.24 -4.20 -5.04
CA ILE A 163 15.87 -4.26 -3.73
C ILE A 163 16.95 -3.19 -3.57
N GLY A 164 17.77 -2.94 -4.61
CA GLY A 164 18.75 -1.86 -4.60
C GLY A 164 18.11 -0.49 -4.38
N LYS A 165 17.09 -0.15 -5.16
CA LYS A 165 16.36 1.12 -5.05
C LYS A 165 15.58 1.26 -3.74
N MET A 166 15.18 0.14 -3.12
CA MET A 166 14.48 0.14 -1.83
C MET A 166 15.42 0.38 -0.64
N LEU A 167 16.70 0.00 -0.75
CA LEU A 167 17.61 -0.06 0.40
C LEU A 167 18.82 0.87 0.31
N ASP A 168 19.34 1.14 -0.89
CA ASP A 168 20.62 1.83 -1.04
C ASP A 168 20.42 3.33 -1.28
N PRO A 169 20.82 4.20 -0.31
CA PRO A 169 20.79 5.66 -0.48
C PRO A 169 21.64 6.18 -1.65
N ALA A 170 22.45 5.34 -2.29
CA ALA A 170 23.19 5.72 -3.49
C ALA A 170 22.28 5.93 -4.71
N TYR A 171 21.05 5.37 -4.70
CA TYR A 171 20.01 5.72 -5.66
C TYR A 171 19.35 7.06 -5.30
N ASP A 172 20.14 8.11 -5.26
CA ASP A 172 19.83 9.43 -4.68
C ASP A 172 19.14 10.42 -5.64
N TYR A 173 18.62 9.96 -6.79
CA TYR A 173 17.98 10.85 -7.77
C TYR A 173 16.87 11.70 -7.14
N TYR A 174 15.92 11.09 -6.48
CA TYR A 174 14.80 11.81 -5.87
C TYR A 174 15.21 12.61 -4.63
N ALA A 175 16.21 12.15 -3.87
CA ALA A 175 16.74 12.92 -2.74
C ALA A 175 17.35 14.25 -3.21
N ARG A 176 18.15 14.21 -4.30
CA ARG A 176 18.71 15.42 -4.92
C ARG A 176 17.62 16.30 -5.49
N LEU A 177 16.62 15.71 -6.16
CA LEU A 177 15.52 16.49 -6.70
C LEU A 177 14.80 17.28 -5.60
N VAL A 178 14.51 16.66 -4.44
CA VAL A 178 13.90 17.34 -3.28
C VAL A 178 14.84 18.42 -2.70
N GLU A 179 16.15 18.12 -2.59
CA GLU A 179 17.13 19.06 -2.03
C GLU A 179 17.32 20.28 -2.92
N ASP A 180 17.34 20.11 -4.23
CA ASP A 180 17.64 21.15 -5.23
C ASP A 180 16.38 21.89 -5.73
N ALA A 181 15.16 21.35 -5.46
CA ALA A 181 13.92 21.91 -5.96
C ALA A 181 13.67 23.35 -5.50
N ASP A 182 13.29 24.22 -6.44
CA ASP A 182 12.65 25.51 -6.14
C ASP A 182 11.16 25.28 -5.87
N VAL A 183 10.84 24.94 -4.61
CA VAL A 183 9.48 24.59 -4.16
C VAL A 183 8.45 25.73 -4.31
N SER A 184 8.87 26.93 -4.74
CA SER A 184 7.97 28.04 -5.07
C SER A 184 7.34 27.91 -6.47
N LYS A 185 7.86 27.01 -7.32
CA LYS A 185 7.43 26.77 -8.70
C LYS A 185 6.93 25.35 -8.87
N ASP A 186 6.24 25.09 -9.98
CA ASP A 186 5.70 23.75 -10.31
C ASP A 186 6.69 22.90 -11.13
N ASP A 187 7.71 23.50 -11.73
CA ASP A 187 8.55 22.90 -12.78
C ASP A 187 9.20 21.58 -12.31
N TYR A 188 9.67 21.52 -11.07
CA TYR A 188 10.33 20.34 -10.52
C TYR A 188 9.41 19.11 -10.42
N LEU A 189 8.07 19.29 -10.26
CA LEU A 189 7.12 18.19 -10.21
C LEU A 189 7.17 17.34 -11.49
N TYR A 190 7.49 17.95 -12.61
CA TYR A 190 7.58 17.28 -13.91
C TYR A 190 8.91 16.55 -14.14
N GLU A 191 9.80 16.55 -13.16
CA GLU A 191 11.07 15.81 -13.22
C GLU A 191 10.97 14.37 -12.64
N TYR A 192 9.84 14.03 -11.99
CA TYR A 192 9.67 12.72 -11.37
C TYR A 192 9.35 11.59 -12.34
N GLY A 193 8.81 11.89 -13.52
CA GLY A 193 8.25 10.87 -14.41
C GLY A 193 6.97 10.25 -13.90
N LEU A 194 6.28 10.92 -12.97
CA LEU A 194 4.98 10.54 -12.42
C LEU A 194 3.88 11.46 -12.97
N TYR A 195 2.64 11.02 -12.87
CA TYR A 195 1.49 11.86 -13.20
C TYR A 195 1.45 13.09 -12.28
N VAL A 196 1.19 14.26 -12.86
CA VAL A 196 1.03 15.52 -12.12
C VAL A 196 -0.34 16.09 -12.48
N GLY A 197 -1.29 15.88 -11.58
CA GLY A 197 -2.65 16.38 -11.68
C GLY A 197 -2.90 17.61 -10.81
N ASN A 198 -4.18 17.90 -10.60
CA ASN A 198 -4.58 19.02 -9.75
C ASN A 198 -4.20 18.82 -8.29
N ASN A 199 -4.22 17.59 -7.79
CA ASN A 199 -3.89 17.28 -6.40
C ASN A 199 -2.44 17.64 -6.07
N GLU A 200 -1.48 17.28 -6.91
CA GLU A 200 -0.07 17.59 -6.73
C GLU A 200 0.20 19.10 -6.79
N LEU A 201 -0.40 19.78 -7.78
CA LEU A 201 -0.25 21.21 -7.95
C LEU A 201 -0.84 22.01 -6.78
N MET A 202 -2.01 21.61 -6.29
CA MET A 202 -2.67 22.28 -5.17
C MET A 202 -1.98 22.00 -3.85
N SER A 203 -1.50 20.76 -3.61
CA SER A 203 -0.70 20.41 -2.43
C SER A 203 0.58 21.23 -2.37
N ARG A 204 1.33 21.30 -3.47
CA ARG A 204 2.52 22.13 -3.57
C ARG A 204 2.20 23.61 -3.31
N LYS A 205 1.14 24.15 -3.93
CA LYS A 205 0.72 25.54 -3.76
C LYS A 205 0.34 25.85 -2.31
N TYR A 206 -0.44 24.98 -1.67
CA TYR A 206 -0.84 25.16 -0.29
C TYR A 206 0.36 25.11 0.66
N LEU A 207 1.22 24.10 0.54
CA LEU A 207 2.42 24.00 1.37
C LEU A 207 3.40 25.16 1.14
N ALA A 208 3.47 25.72 -0.08
CA ALA A 208 4.25 26.92 -0.35
C ALA A 208 3.70 28.18 0.35
N SER A 209 2.40 28.22 0.67
CA SER A 209 1.75 29.34 1.39
C SER A 209 2.02 29.33 2.90
N LEU A 210 2.37 28.17 3.47
CA LEU A 210 2.63 28.02 4.89
C LEU A 210 3.96 28.69 5.29
N THR A 211 4.07 29.07 6.56
CA THR A 211 5.34 29.58 7.11
C THR A 211 6.35 28.45 7.28
N ASP A 212 7.64 28.79 7.36
CA ASP A 212 8.70 27.81 7.66
C ASP A 212 8.51 27.13 9.03
N GLU A 213 7.93 27.84 9.99
CA GLU A 213 7.62 27.27 11.31
C GLU A 213 6.51 26.20 11.22
N GLN A 214 5.44 26.46 10.44
CA GLN A 214 4.39 25.48 10.20
C GLN A 214 4.91 24.23 9.51
N ILE A 215 5.72 24.40 8.45
CA ILE A 215 6.34 23.28 7.72
C ILE A 215 7.26 22.47 8.64
N ARG A 216 8.07 23.13 9.46
CA ARG A 216 8.94 22.46 10.43
C ARG A 216 8.13 21.70 11.47
N SER A 217 7.06 22.28 12.01
CA SER A 217 6.18 21.61 12.97
C SER A 217 5.58 20.34 12.37
N MET A 218 5.12 20.37 11.11
CA MET A 218 4.61 19.18 10.42
C MET A 218 5.70 18.11 10.26
N ALA A 219 6.91 18.51 9.83
CA ALA A 219 8.03 17.60 9.66
C ALA A 219 8.52 17.03 11.01
N ASP A 220 8.55 17.84 12.07
CA ASP A 220 8.96 17.43 13.40
C ASP A 220 7.98 16.41 13.99
N THR A 221 6.67 16.62 13.85
CA THR A 221 5.64 15.64 14.28
C THR A 221 5.88 14.27 13.64
N TYR A 222 6.07 14.25 12.34
CA TYR A 222 6.30 13.05 11.54
C TYR A 222 7.60 12.33 11.91
N THR A 223 8.71 13.05 12.03
CA THR A 223 10.02 12.46 12.31
C THR A 223 10.18 12.11 13.80
N GLU A 224 9.55 12.86 14.70
CA GLU A 224 9.51 12.51 16.12
C GLU A 224 8.68 11.25 16.37
N GLY A 225 7.53 11.10 15.67
CA GLY A 225 6.76 9.86 15.70
C GLY A 225 7.61 8.65 15.35
N TYR A 226 8.42 8.75 14.29
CA TYR A 226 9.36 7.68 13.90
C TYR A 226 10.36 7.34 15.02
N ARG A 227 10.95 8.35 15.65
CA ARG A 227 11.90 8.17 16.77
C ARG A 227 11.23 7.55 18.01
N ILE A 228 10.03 8.02 18.35
CA ILE A 228 9.26 7.51 19.48
C ILE A 228 8.87 6.06 19.23
N GLY A 229 8.48 5.68 18.02
CA GLY A 229 8.15 4.30 17.66
C GLY A 229 9.27 3.31 17.97
N PHE A 230 10.54 3.69 17.82
CA PHE A 230 11.66 2.86 18.28
C PHE A 230 11.71 2.73 19.81
N ILE A 231 11.41 3.80 20.55
CA ILE A 231 11.45 3.81 22.01
C ILE A 231 10.32 2.96 22.59
N THR A 232 9.08 3.19 22.13
CA THR A 232 7.89 2.49 22.62
C THR A 232 7.94 1.00 22.30
N SER A 233 8.48 0.64 21.13
CA SER A 233 8.70 -0.74 20.73
C SER A 233 9.99 -1.36 21.33
N ASN A 234 10.69 -0.69 22.23
CA ASN A 234 11.94 -1.18 22.85
C ASN A 234 13.02 -1.56 21.81
N LYS A 235 13.17 -0.77 20.74
CA LYS A 235 14.12 -0.97 19.64
C LYS A 235 15.22 0.08 19.62
N ASP A 236 16.38 -0.27 19.10
CA ASP A 236 17.56 0.60 19.11
C ASP A 236 17.78 1.26 17.73
N ILE A 237 17.33 2.49 17.56
CA ILE A 237 17.50 3.28 16.34
C ILE A 237 18.96 3.50 15.96
N THR A 238 19.90 3.46 16.94
CA THR A 238 21.33 3.71 16.66
C THR A 238 22.00 2.61 15.84
N LYS A 239 21.36 1.44 15.75
CA LYS A 239 21.79 0.33 14.88
C LYS A 239 21.37 0.52 13.41
N LYS A 240 20.55 1.51 13.14
CA LYS A 240 20.00 1.79 11.82
C LYS A 240 20.68 2.99 11.19
N SER A 241 20.79 3.01 9.87
CA SER A 241 21.38 4.11 9.11
C SER A 241 20.62 4.48 7.85
N VAL A 242 19.52 3.80 7.56
CA VAL A 242 18.67 4.02 6.38
C VAL A 242 17.22 4.17 6.82
N VAL A 243 16.52 5.16 6.27
CA VAL A 243 15.06 5.34 6.37
C VAL A 243 14.47 5.40 4.98
N GLN A 244 13.34 4.73 4.77
CA GLN A 244 12.58 4.79 3.52
C GLN A 244 11.51 5.87 3.65
N ILE A 245 11.61 6.95 2.87
CA ILE A 245 10.64 8.05 2.91
C ILE A 245 9.67 7.90 1.75
N HIS A 246 8.44 7.50 2.06
CA HIS A 246 7.32 7.47 1.11
C HIS A 246 6.58 8.79 1.18
N TYR A 247 6.42 9.47 0.06
CA TYR A 247 5.79 10.79 0.05
C TYR A 247 5.08 11.08 -1.27
N PRO A 248 3.93 11.79 -1.22
CA PRO A 248 3.24 12.26 -2.41
C PRO A 248 3.92 13.50 -2.99
N LEU A 249 3.84 13.65 -4.31
CA LEU A 249 4.27 14.87 -4.99
C LEU A 249 3.51 16.08 -4.47
N GLY A 250 4.20 17.22 -4.38
CA GLY A 250 3.68 18.44 -3.79
C GLY A 250 4.05 18.64 -2.31
N PHE A 251 4.55 17.58 -1.63
CA PHE A 251 4.97 17.62 -0.22
C PHE A 251 6.47 17.86 -0.02
N GLU A 252 7.23 18.13 -1.07
CA GLU A 252 8.70 18.21 -1.04
C GLU A 252 9.22 19.23 -0.04
N ARG A 253 8.48 20.32 0.22
CA ARG A 253 8.89 21.31 1.23
C ARG A 253 8.91 20.74 2.65
N MET A 254 7.91 19.92 3.01
CA MET A 254 7.87 19.18 4.28
C MET A 254 8.92 18.07 4.31
N VAL A 255 9.04 17.32 3.21
CA VAL A 255 9.99 16.21 3.06
C VAL A 255 11.44 16.72 3.19
N LYS A 256 11.77 17.88 2.62
CA LYS A 256 13.09 18.50 2.78
C LYS A 256 13.44 18.75 4.25
N ALA A 257 12.51 19.25 5.04
CA ALA A 257 12.69 19.44 6.48
C ALA A 257 12.81 18.09 7.23
N ALA A 258 12.03 17.09 6.82
CA ALA A 258 12.11 15.75 7.39
C ALA A 258 13.45 15.06 7.10
N ILE A 259 14.01 15.21 5.90
CA ILE A 259 15.35 14.71 5.55
C ILE A 259 16.41 15.29 6.49
N GLU A 260 16.33 16.59 6.80
CA GLU A 260 17.25 17.22 7.75
C GLU A 260 17.16 16.60 9.15
N ASN A 261 15.94 16.28 9.59
CA ASN A 261 15.72 15.65 10.88
C ASN A 261 16.24 14.20 10.92
N PHE A 262 15.95 13.39 9.90
CA PHE A 262 16.48 12.03 9.80
C PHE A 262 18.01 12.01 9.72
N LYS A 263 18.62 12.92 8.98
CA LYS A 263 20.09 13.07 8.97
C LYS A 263 20.68 13.38 10.36
N LYS A 264 19.99 14.18 11.19
CA LYS A 264 20.39 14.43 12.59
C LYS A 264 20.27 13.15 13.46
N MET A 265 19.35 12.24 13.14
CA MET A 265 19.21 10.94 13.79
C MET A 265 20.25 9.91 13.26
N GLY A 266 21.09 10.26 12.30
CA GLY A 266 22.06 9.36 11.67
C GLY A 266 21.49 8.49 10.55
N LEU A 267 20.31 8.82 10.02
CA LEU A 267 19.62 8.07 8.98
C LEU A 267 19.76 8.75 7.62
N SER A 268 20.18 7.97 6.62
CA SER A 268 20.20 8.38 5.20
C SER A 268 18.88 8.03 4.53
N PRO A 269 18.25 8.95 3.78
CA PRO A 269 16.97 8.69 3.15
C PRO A 269 17.10 7.85 1.88
N VAL A 270 16.21 6.91 1.70
CA VAL A 270 15.84 6.31 0.42
C VAL A 270 14.46 6.85 0.05
N MET A 271 14.34 7.49 -1.11
CA MET A 271 13.17 8.27 -1.47
C MET A 271 12.22 7.48 -2.35
N MET A 272 10.96 7.40 -1.97
CA MET A 272 9.90 6.65 -2.66
C MET A 272 8.70 7.58 -2.94
N PRO A 273 8.79 8.42 -4.00
CA PRO A 273 7.71 9.34 -4.34
C PRO A 273 6.51 8.60 -4.94
N CYS A 274 5.31 9.12 -4.71
CA CYS A 274 4.08 8.71 -5.37
C CYS A 274 3.29 9.93 -5.86
N SER A 275 2.31 9.71 -6.72
CA SER A 275 1.31 10.69 -7.13
C SER A 275 -0.08 10.08 -6.99
N THR A 276 -1.13 10.91 -7.03
CA THR A 276 -2.49 10.40 -7.18
C THR A 276 -2.59 9.58 -8.48
N SER A 277 -3.45 8.57 -8.48
CA SER A 277 -3.62 7.74 -9.67
C SER A 277 -4.16 8.56 -10.85
N VAL A 278 -3.57 8.38 -12.03
CA VAL A 278 -4.08 8.96 -13.27
C VAL A 278 -5.49 8.41 -13.58
N ASN A 279 -5.75 7.16 -13.20
CA ASN A 279 -7.02 6.48 -13.36
C ASN A 279 -7.06 5.20 -12.51
N LYS A 280 -7.84 5.18 -11.44
CA LYS A 280 -7.96 4.03 -10.53
C LYS A 280 -8.48 2.76 -11.23
N GLN A 281 -9.27 2.90 -12.29
CA GLN A 281 -9.70 1.75 -13.08
C GLN A 281 -8.53 1.11 -13.84
N TYR A 282 -7.60 1.91 -14.37
CA TYR A 282 -6.38 1.39 -14.98
C TYR A 282 -5.55 0.58 -13.98
N ASP A 283 -5.34 1.10 -12.78
CA ASP A 283 -4.59 0.39 -11.74
C ASP A 283 -5.29 -0.92 -11.34
N TYR A 284 -6.62 -0.89 -11.24
CA TYR A 284 -7.42 -2.07 -10.90
C TYR A 284 -7.40 -3.13 -12.01
N ASP A 285 -7.48 -2.72 -13.28
CA ASP A 285 -7.49 -3.63 -14.43
C ASP A 285 -6.18 -4.43 -14.56
N HIS A 286 -5.04 -3.86 -14.12
CA HIS A 286 -3.71 -4.45 -14.24
C HIS A 286 -3.16 -5.10 -12.96
N LYS A 287 -3.91 -5.12 -11.87
CA LYS A 287 -3.44 -5.64 -10.56
C LYS A 287 -3.07 -7.13 -10.60
N GLU A 288 -3.69 -7.91 -11.47
CA GLU A 288 -3.48 -9.36 -11.61
C GLU A 288 -2.82 -9.76 -12.94
N ASP A 289 -2.19 -8.84 -13.66
CA ASP A 289 -1.50 -9.12 -14.93
C ASP A 289 -0.53 -10.30 -14.86
N MET A 290 0.08 -10.53 -13.69
CA MET A 290 0.98 -11.66 -13.46
C MET A 290 0.30 -13.02 -13.75
N ALA A 291 -1.03 -13.12 -13.65
CA ALA A 291 -1.79 -14.33 -14.00
C ALA A 291 -1.49 -14.81 -15.44
N LEU A 292 -1.09 -13.90 -16.34
CA LEU A 292 -0.83 -14.20 -17.76
C LEU A 292 0.46 -15.01 -17.97
N TRP A 293 1.40 -15.00 -16.98
CA TRP A 293 2.67 -15.73 -17.05
C TRP A 293 3.05 -16.44 -15.74
N MET A 294 2.22 -16.38 -14.69
CA MET A 294 2.52 -17.03 -13.43
C MET A 294 2.27 -18.54 -13.49
N ASP A 295 3.31 -19.30 -13.23
CA ASP A 295 3.26 -20.71 -12.87
C ASP A 295 4.17 -20.99 -11.66
N LYS A 296 4.21 -22.24 -11.20
CA LYS A 296 5.03 -22.63 -10.06
C LYS A 296 6.52 -22.40 -10.32
N ALA A 297 7.02 -22.66 -11.52
CA ALA A 297 8.44 -22.50 -11.85
C ALA A 297 8.85 -21.02 -11.79
N TYR A 298 8.02 -20.14 -12.35
CA TYR A 298 8.26 -18.70 -12.28
C TYR A 298 8.26 -18.18 -10.85
N VAL A 299 7.29 -18.60 -10.00
CA VAL A 299 7.21 -18.18 -8.59
C VAL A 299 8.43 -18.62 -7.79
N GLU A 300 8.89 -19.86 -7.96
CA GLU A 300 10.11 -20.37 -7.28
C GLU A 300 11.36 -19.59 -7.73
N TYR A 301 11.50 -19.35 -9.03
CA TYR A 301 12.62 -18.57 -9.56
C TYR A 301 12.62 -17.12 -9.06
N ARG A 302 11.44 -16.49 -9.04
CA ARG A 302 11.28 -15.14 -8.50
C ARG A 302 11.66 -15.04 -7.02
N ASN A 303 11.29 -16.04 -6.21
CA ASN A 303 11.70 -16.12 -4.81
C ASN A 303 13.23 -16.29 -4.68
N GLU A 304 13.86 -17.04 -5.57
CA GLU A 304 15.33 -17.19 -5.63
C GLU A 304 16.00 -15.87 -6.01
N CYS A 305 15.51 -15.18 -7.04
CA CYS A 305 16.02 -13.86 -7.44
C CYS A 305 15.91 -12.84 -6.31
N LEU A 306 14.76 -12.81 -5.60
CA LEU A 306 14.58 -11.96 -4.42
C LEU A 306 15.59 -12.29 -3.30
N HIS A 307 15.78 -13.58 -3.00
CA HIS A 307 16.77 -14.00 -1.99
C HIS A 307 18.17 -13.54 -2.38
N ASN A 308 18.58 -13.76 -3.63
CA ASN A 308 19.89 -13.35 -4.13
C ASN A 308 20.09 -11.83 -4.07
N ALA A 309 19.04 -11.05 -4.43
CA ALA A 309 19.07 -9.60 -4.34
C ALA A 309 19.21 -9.10 -2.88
N LEU A 310 18.52 -9.74 -1.94
CA LEU A 310 18.62 -9.42 -0.51
C LEU A 310 20.00 -9.83 0.05
N GLU A 311 20.51 -11.01 -0.31
CA GLU A 311 21.86 -11.47 0.12
C GLU A 311 22.97 -10.54 -0.39
N LYS A 312 22.87 -10.08 -1.64
CA LYS A 312 23.76 -9.07 -2.23
C LYS A 312 23.77 -7.75 -1.46
N ASN A 313 22.61 -7.36 -0.92
CA ASN A 313 22.40 -6.11 -0.20
C ASN A 313 22.33 -6.28 1.34
N LYS A 314 22.70 -7.42 1.91
CA LYS A 314 22.50 -7.74 3.33
C LYS A 314 23.12 -6.74 4.30
N ASP A 315 24.29 -6.18 3.96
CA ASP A 315 25.02 -5.25 4.83
C ASP A 315 24.28 -3.91 4.99
N ILE A 316 23.43 -3.53 4.02
CA ILE A 316 22.60 -2.35 4.10
C ILE A 316 21.18 -2.70 4.55
N ALA A 317 20.67 -3.87 4.17
CA ALA A 317 19.34 -4.33 4.57
C ALA A 317 19.19 -4.40 6.09
N CYS A 318 20.18 -4.95 6.83
CA CYS A 318 20.13 -5.00 8.29
C CYS A 318 20.19 -3.60 8.95
N LYS A 319 20.59 -2.56 8.21
CA LYS A 319 20.62 -1.17 8.67
C LYS A 319 19.36 -0.39 8.30
N CYS A 320 18.41 -0.99 7.59
CA CYS A 320 17.13 -0.36 7.29
C CYS A 320 16.31 -0.20 8.58
N GLY A 321 15.93 1.02 8.90
CA GLY A 321 15.11 1.37 10.07
C GLY A 321 13.61 1.23 9.82
N GLY A 322 13.22 1.00 8.57
CA GLY A 322 11.83 0.90 8.14
C GLY A 322 11.29 2.18 7.49
N PRO A 323 10.01 2.17 7.09
CA PRO A 323 9.41 3.27 6.35
C PRO A 323 8.94 4.41 7.23
N ALA A 324 9.00 5.61 6.67
CA ALA A 324 8.36 6.82 7.14
C ALA A 324 7.44 7.30 6.01
N VAL A 325 6.13 7.27 6.24
CA VAL A 325 5.11 7.39 5.19
C VAL A 325 4.28 8.66 5.39
N ILE A 326 4.14 9.43 4.32
CA ILE A 326 3.13 10.47 4.21
C ILE A 326 2.06 9.94 3.26
N GLU A 327 0.89 9.63 3.80
CA GLU A 327 -0.29 9.23 3.03
C GLU A 327 -1.09 10.44 2.58
N ILE A 328 -1.90 10.26 1.54
CA ILE A 328 -2.87 11.25 1.08
C ILE A 328 -4.28 10.67 1.15
N PHE A 329 -5.26 11.55 1.30
CA PHE A 329 -6.67 11.17 1.32
C PHE A 329 -7.56 12.29 0.74
N GLY A 330 -8.81 11.97 0.46
CA GLY A 330 -9.80 12.94 0.02
C GLY A 330 -10.25 12.75 -1.42
N GLU A 331 -9.69 11.79 -2.14
CA GLU A 331 -10.21 11.40 -3.45
C GLU A 331 -11.63 10.83 -3.32
N GLU A 332 -12.41 10.89 -4.41
CA GLU A 332 -13.74 10.27 -4.44
C GLU A 332 -13.64 8.77 -4.21
N PRO A 333 -14.53 8.19 -3.38
CA PRO A 333 -14.59 6.75 -3.19
C PRO A 333 -14.74 6.01 -4.52
N PHE A 334 -13.88 5.04 -4.77
CA PHE A 334 -13.82 4.31 -6.01
C PHE A 334 -14.40 2.90 -5.87
N ALA A 335 -15.37 2.56 -6.72
CA ALA A 335 -15.80 1.20 -6.95
C ALA A 335 -15.41 0.81 -8.38
N PRO A 336 -14.59 -0.25 -8.58
CA PRO A 336 -14.14 -0.63 -9.90
C PRO A 336 -15.26 -1.22 -10.74
N GLU A 337 -15.16 -1.05 -12.06
CA GLU A 337 -15.94 -1.83 -13.01
C GLU A 337 -15.31 -3.22 -13.15
N SER A 338 -16.12 -4.27 -13.00
CA SER A 338 -15.67 -5.65 -13.24
C SER A 338 -15.66 -5.91 -14.75
N LYS A 339 -14.50 -6.22 -15.31
CA LYS A 339 -14.34 -6.53 -16.73
C LYS A 339 -13.93 -7.98 -16.90
N SER A 340 -14.65 -8.73 -17.73
CA SER A 340 -14.33 -10.13 -18.06
C SER A 340 -13.01 -10.29 -18.82
N GLU A 341 -12.50 -9.21 -19.36
CA GLU A 341 -11.27 -9.09 -20.14
C GLU A 341 -10.04 -8.90 -19.27
N ASN A 342 -10.20 -8.55 -18.00
CA ASN A 342 -9.08 -8.42 -17.08
C ASN A 342 -8.40 -9.79 -16.85
N ALA A 343 -7.09 -9.77 -16.68
CA ALA A 343 -6.39 -10.95 -16.18
C ALA A 343 -6.89 -11.29 -14.77
N SER A 344 -7.04 -12.57 -14.48
CA SER A 344 -7.42 -13.02 -13.15
C SER A 344 -6.75 -14.34 -12.80
N TYR A 345 -6.43 -14.52 -11.51
CA TYR A 345 -5.82 -15.76 -11.04
C TYR A 345 -6.82 -16.92 -11.07
N SER A 346 -6.40 -18.06 -11.63
CA SER A 346 -7.05 -19.35 -11.41
C SER A 346 -6.88 -19.79 -9.95
N ASP A 347 -7.67 -20.77 -9.49
CA ASP A 347 -7.57 -21.33 -8.13
C ASP A 347 -6.16 -21.80 -7.77
N GLU A 348 -5.40 -22.30 -8.73
CA GLU A 348 -4.01 -22.69 -8.54
C GLU A 348 -3.09 -21.48 -8.40
N GLN A 349 -3.27 -20.48 -9.24
CA GLN A 349 -2.50 -19.25 -9.20
C GLN A 349 -2.79 -18.41 -7.96
N GLN A 350 -4.03 -18.42 -7.44
CA GLN A 350 -4.35 -17.79 -6.15
C GLN A 350 -3.51 -18.40 -5.01
N LYS A 351 -3.39 -19.73 -4.96
CA LYS A 351 -2.53 -20.41 -3.99
C LYS A 351 -1.06 -20.07 -4.17
N LEU A 352 -0.61 -19.94 -5.44
CA LEU A 352 0.77 -19.52 -5.74
C LEU A 352 1.01 -18.06 -5.34
N SER A 353 0.03 -17.16 -5.52
CA SER A 353 0.11 -15.77 -5.09
C SER A 353 0.23 -15.67 -3.57
N VAL A 354 -0.60 -16.38 -2.81
CA VAL A 354 -0.52 -16.46 -1.35
C VAL A 354 0.86 -16.99 -0.91
N TYR A 355 1.32 -18.09 -1.51
CA TYR A 355 2.65 -18.66 -1.23
C TYR A 355 3.78 -17.67 -1.53
N MET A 356 3.74 -17.03 -2.69
CA MET A 356 4.75 -16.03 -3.11
C MET A 356 4.80 -14.86 -2.13
N THR A 357 3.65 -14.31 -1.74
CA THR A 357 3.55 -13.19 -0.76
C THR A 357 4.12 -13.60 0.59
N SER A 358 3.71 -14.77 1.10
CA SER A 358 4.23 -15.31 2.36
C SER A 358 5.74 -15.52 2.30
N ARG A 359 6.26 -16.11 1.22
CA ARG A 359 7.69 -16.34 1.06
C ARG A 359 8.49 -15.06 0.95
N ARG A 360 7.96 -14.06 0.23
CA ARG A 360 8.55 -12.72 0.13
C ARG A 360 8.70 -12.07 1.51
N SER A 361 7.64 -12.08 2.32
CA SER A 361 7.65 -11.48 3.67
C SER A 361 8.66 -12.18 4.58
N GLN A 362 8.72 -13.51 4.54
CA GLN A 362 9.72 -14.29 5.28
C GLN A 362 11.16 -13.95 4.86
N LEU A 363 11.42 -13.86 3.55
CA LEU A 363 12.74 -13.51 3.03
C LEU A 363 13.12 -12.09 3.45
N ILE A 364 12.24 -11.12 3.29
CA ILE A 364 12.51 -9.74 3.73
C ILE A 364 12.81 -9.71 5.23
N ASN A 365 12.03 -10.41 6.07
CA ASN A 365 12.24 -10.41 7.52
C ASN A 365 13.56 -11.08 7.97
N GLN A 366 14.16 -11.96 7.16
CA GLN A 366 15.47 -12.51 7.45
C GLN A 366 16.58 -11.44 7.44
N TYR A 367 16.44 -10.39 6.61
CA TYR A 367 17.44 -9.35 6.42
C TYR A 367 17.03 -8.01 7.07
N ILE A 368 15.74 -7.71 7.10
CA ILE A 368 15.16 -6.50 7.67
C ILE A 368 14.18 -6.93 8.75
N LYS A 369 14.72 -7.29 9.90
CA LYS A 369 13.95 -7.91 10.98
C LYS A 369 12.88 -6.98 11.55
N GLY A 370 11.65 -7.50 11.72
CA GLY A 370 10.53 -6.79 12.34
C GLY A 370 10.84 -6.29 13.75
N GLU A 371 11.49 -7.16 14.55
CA GLU A 371 11.93 -6.85 15.92
C GLU A 371 13.00 -5.75 16.02
N GLU A 372 13.59 -5.31 14.90
CA GLU A 372 14.65 -4.30 14.87
C GLU A 372 14.29 -3.02 14.14
N ARG A 373 13.17 -3.01 13.39
CA ARG A 373 12.70 -1.85 12.62
C ARG A 373 11.46 -1.23 13.25
N SER A 374 11.21 0.03 12.91
CA SER A 374 9.96 0.72 13.22
C SER A 374 9.38 1.32 11.95
N PHE A 375 8.33 2.11 12.07
CA PHE A 375 7.75 2.89 11.00
C PHE A 375 7.07 4.13 11.57
N THR A 376 6.63 5.03 10.72
CA THR A 376 5.65 6.06 11.07
C THR A 376 4.79 6.35 9.85
N ILE A 377 3.52 6.64 10.09
CA ILE A 377 2.58 7.04 9.04
C ILE A 377 1.84 8.29 9.50
N ILE A 378 1.74 9.28 8.61
CA ILE A 378 0.94 10.49 8.81
C ILE A 378 0.16 10.77 7.53
N ALA A 379 -1.06 11.28 7.63
CA ALA A 379 -1.90 11.51 6.46
C ALA A 379 -2.30 12.98 6.31
N TYR A 380 -2.43 13.42 5.06
CA TYR A 380 -2.89 14.76 4.69
C TYR A 380 -3.89 14.72 3.52
N PRO A 381 -4.86 15.66 3.46
CA PRO A 381 -5.82 15.69 2.38
C PRO A 381 -5.20 16.19 1.06
N VAL A 382 -5.78 15.75 -0.07
CA VAL A 382 -5.57 16.32 -1.40
C VAL A 382 -6.76 17.18 -1.83
N SER A 383 -6.61 17.96 -2.90
CA SER A 383 -7.64 18.95 -3.31
C SER A 383 -8.97 18.33 -3.73
N ASP A 384 -9.00 17.05 -4.15
CA ASP A 384 -10.23 16.34 -4.49
C ASP A 384 -11.17 16.11 -3.28
N ILE A 385 -10.70 16.42 -2.06
CA ILE A 385 -11.56 16.38 -0.87
C ILE A 385 -12.73 17.36 -0.96
N GLY A 386 -12.58 18.45 -1.72
CA GLY A 386 -13.63 19.42 -2.01
C GLY A 386 -13.23 20.88 -1.77
N ASP A 387 -14.21 21.77 -1.90
CA ASP A 387 -14.01 23.24 -1.87
C ASP A 387 -13.36 23.75 -0.58
N SER A 388 -13.53 23.03 0.56
CA SER A 388 -12.93 23.38 1.85
C SER A 388 -11.54 22.76 2.07
N TYR A 389 -10.81 22.43 1.00
CA TYR A 389 -9.51 21.75 1.06
C TYR A 389 -8.53 22.40 2.05
N GLU A 390 -8.35 23.73 1.99
CA GLU A 390 -7.38 24.43 2.83
C GLU A 390 -7.76 24.38 4.33
N GLU A 391 -9.06 24.51 4.63
CA GLU A 391 -9.60 24.41 5.99
C GLU A 391 -9.45 22.98 6.53
N ILE A 392 -9.78 21.96 5.71
CA ILE A 392 -9.65 20.55 6.09
C ILE A 392 -8.18 20.20 6.30
N PHE A 393 -7.29 20.72 5.45
CA PHE A 393 -5.84 20.52 5.64
C PHE A 393 -5.37 21.11 6.98
N ALA A 394 -5.79 22.34 7.30
CA ALA A 394 -5.45 22.98 8.56
C ALA A 394 -6.02 22.22 9.78
N GLU A 395 -7.25 21.70 9.70
CA GLU A 395 -7.83 20.86 10.76
C GLU A 395 -7.07 19.51 10.87
N THR A 396 -6.66 18.92 9.76
CA THR A 396 -5.84 17.69 9.75
C THR A 396 -4.49 17.92 10.44
N VAL A 397 -3.83 19.04 10.19
CA VAL A 397 -2.59 19.41 10.93
C VAL A 397 -2.84 19.47 12.43
N LYS A 398 -3.97 20.04 12.88
CA LYS A 398 -4.32 20.09 14.32
C LYS A 398 -4.57 18.69 14.88
N ILE A 399 -5.27 17.83 14.12
CA ILE A 399 -5.53 16.44 14.54
C ILE A 399 -4.22 15.68 14.68
N ASN A 400 -3.30 15.83 13.74
CA ASN A 400 -1.98 15.19 13.77
C ASN A 400 -1.08 15.67 14.93
N THR A 401 -1.38 16.84 15.51
CA THR A 401 -0.62 17.46 16.61
C THR A 401 -1.39 17.55 17.92
N LEU A 402 -2.42 16.72 18.13
CA LEU A 402 -3.17 16.66 19.38
C LEU A 402 -2.29 16.33 20.58
N ASP A 403 -2.70 16.82 21.74
CA ASP A 403 -2.01 16.54 23.02
C ASP A 403 -2.09 15.04 23.37
N TYR A 404 -1.06 14.30 23.02
CA TYR A 404 -0.98 12.88 23.25
C TYR A 404 -1.02 12.50 24.73
N ILE A 405 -0.61 13.39 25.66
CA ILE A 405 -0.65 13.15 27.11
C ILE A 405 -2.10 13.08 27.58
N LEU A 406 -2.93 14.01 27.12
CA LEU A 406 -4.36 14.00 27.43
C LEU A 406 -5.03 12.71 26.92
N TYR A 407 -4.75 12.32 25.68
CA TYR A 407 -5.29 11.09 25.09
C TYR A 407 -4.79 9.85 25.83
N ARG A 408 -3.51 9.77 26.15
CA ARG A 408 -2.92 8.70 26.95
C ARG A 408 -3.67 8.50 28.28
N ASP A 409 -3.92 9.59 29.00
CA ASP A 409 -4.56 9.54 30.33
C ASP A 409 -6.07 9.18 30.21
N MET A 410 -6.73 9.54 29.13
CA MET A 410 -8.11 9.13 28.83
C MET A 410 -8.18 7.65 28.44
N GLN A 411 -7.32 7.23 27.55
CA GLN A 411 -7.23 5.84 27.03
C GLN A 411 -6.88 4.88 28.16
N GLN A 412 -6.02 5.28 29.10
CA GLN A 412 -5.69 4.46 30.27
C GLN A 412 -6.93 4.11 31.11
N LYS A 413 -7.88 5.02 31.28
CA LYS A 413 -9.13 4.73 31.99
C LYS A 413 -10.02 3.73 31.27
N ILE A 414 -9.97 3.72 29.94
CA ILE A 414 -10.68 2.72 29.11
C ILE A 414 -10.00 1.37 29.30
N ILE A 415 -8.67 1.31 29.23
CA ILE A 415 -7.86 0.11 29.44
C ILE A 415 -8.11 -0.48 30.82
N ASP A 416 -8.13 0.35 31.89
CA ASP A 416 -8.37 -0.12 33.25
C ASP A 416 -9.71 -0.86 33.40
N VAL A 417 -10.71 -0.51 32.62
CA VAL A 417 -11.99 -1.24 32.56
C VAL A 417 -11.89 -2.48 31.69
N LEU A 418 -11.28 -2.37 30.50
CA LEU A 418 -11.15 -3.48 29.56
C LEU A 418 -10.26 -4.62 30.10
N ASP A 419 -9.24 -4.31 30.89
CA ASP A 419 -8.38 -5.31 31.54
C ASP A 419 -9.13 -6.18 32.56
N THR A 420 -10.34 -5.78 32.98
CA THR A 420 -11.22 -6.61 33.84
C THR A 420 -12.23 -7.45 33.05
N ALA A 421 -12.21 -7.36 31.71
CA ALA A 421 -13.19 -7.98 30.85
C ALA A 421 -12.96 -9.48 30.66
N ASP A 422 -14.04 -10.28 30.67
CA ASP A 422 -14.06 -11.60 30.05
C ASP A 422 -14.24 -11.49 28.54
N ARG A 423 -15.14 -10.62 28.13
CA ARG A 423 -15.45 -10.33 26.72
C ARG A 423 -16.09 -8.95 26.57
N VAL A 424 -16.05 -8.46 25.35
CA VAL A 424 -16.71 -7.20 24.96
C VAL A 424 -17.79 -7.53 23.95
N HIS A 425 -18.97 -6.94 24.10
CA HIS A 425 -20.10 -7.07 23.19
C HIS A 425 -20.33 -5.75 22.46
N ILE A 426 -20.27 -5.74 21.15
CA ILE A 426 -20.46 -4.59 20.29
C ILE A 426 -21.77 -4.76 19.52
N VAL A 427 -22.64 -3.74 19.59
CA VAL A 427 -23.95 -3.74 18.93
C VAL A 427 -24.09 -2.50 18.08
N GLY A 428 -24.53 -2.67 16.83
CA GLY A 428 -24.83 -1.58 15.90
C GLY A 428 -26.15 -0.88 16.17
N THR A 429 -26.34 0.28 15.55
CA THR A 429 -27.59 1.06 15.52
C THR A 429 -27.79 1.73 14.17
N ASN A 430 -28.91 2.42 13.96
CA ASN A 430 -29.20 3.17 12.73
C ASN A 430 -29.06 2.36 11.43
N GLY A 431 -29.45 1.08 11.47
CA GLY A 431 -29.35 0.18 10.31
C GLY A 431 -28.07 -0.68 10.28
N ASN A 432 -27.09 -0.36 11.11
CA ASN A 432 -25.92 -1.21 11.29
C ASN A 432 -26.33 -2.50 12.02
N LYS A 433 -25.95 -3.65 11.47
CA LYS A 433 -26.39 -4.98 11.91
C LYS A 433 -25.34 -5.67 12.79
N THR A 434 -24.34 -4.96 13.25
CA THR A 434 -23.28 -5.52 14.10
C THR A 434 -23.89 -6.09 15.38
N ASP A 435 -23.52 -7.33 15.68
CA ASP A 435 -23.79 -8.04 16.92
C ASP A 435 -22.62 -9.01 17.15
N LEU A 436 -21.57 -8.52 17.80
CA LEU A 436 -20.25 -9.17 17.84
C LEU A 436 -19.73 -9.26 19.26
N PHE A 437 -19.37 -10.47 19.67
CA PHE A 437 -18.66 -10.75 20.93
C PHE A 437 -17.18 -10.95 20.65
N VAL A 438 -16.34 -10.21 21.36
CA VAL A 438 -14.88 -10.33 21.33
C VAL A 438 -14.38 -10.83 22.66
N LYS A 439 -13.70 -11.97 22.67
CA LYS A 439 -13.10 -12.57 23.87
C LYS A 439 -11.77 -11.88 24.16
N ILE A 440 -11.57 -11.46 25.43
CA ILE A 440 -10.38 -10.76 25.88
C ILE A 440 -9.45 -11.73 26.62
N HIS A 441 -8.15 -11.48 26.56
CA HIS A 441 -7.13 -12.21 27.31
C HIS A 441 -7.34 -12.04 28.81
N GLU A 442 -7.26 -13.15 29.55
CA GLU A 442 -7.22 -13.13 31.01
C GLU A 442 -5.80 -12.82 31.48
N LEU A 443 -5.66 -11.81 32.37
CA LEU A 443 -4.38 -11.41 32.91
C LEU A 443 -3.98 -12.30 34.09
N GLU A 444 -2.77 -12.85 34.05
CA GLU A 444 -2.24 -13.64 35.17
C GLU A 444 -1.87 -12.72 36.35
N ASN A 445 -1.35 -11.54 36.06
CA ASN A 445 -0.96 -10.55 37.09
C ASN A 445 -1.44 -9.14 36.69
N PRO A 446 -2.71 -8.77 37.00
CA PRO A 446 -3.29 -7.48 36.63
C PRO A 446 -2.55 -6.23 37.11
N ASP A 447 -1.70 -6.38 38.15
CA ASP A 447 -0.88 -5.27 38.67
C ASP A 447 0.34 -4.97 37.76
N LYS A 448 0.75 -5.92 36.89
CA LYS A 448 1.96 -5.82 36.07
C LYS A 448 1.70 -6.03 34.59
N GLU A 449 0.52 -6.48 34.22
CA GLU A 449 0.12 -6.85 32.89
C GLU A 449 -1.09 -6.08 32.43
N THR A 450 -1.21 -5.91 31.12
CA THR A 450 -2.36 -5.34 30.45
C THR A 450 -2.64 -6.12 29.16
N ALA A 451 -3.92 -6.27 28.81
CA ALA A 451 -4.34 -6.88 27.55
C ALA A 451 -4.41 -5.86 26.40
N PHE A 452 -4.42 -4.56 26.69
CA PHE A 452 -4.59 -3.52 25.68
C PHE A 452 -3.36 -2.60 25.61
N GLU A 453 -2.97 -2.24 24.40
CA GLU A 453 -1.99 -1.19 24.15
C GLU A 453 -2.65 0.18 24.18
N ASN A 454 -2.00 1.13 24.87
CA ASN A 454 -2.37 2.53 24.88
C ASN A 454 -1.63 3.25 23.74
N CYS A 455 -2.22 3.27 22.54
CA CYS A 455 -1.61 3.84 21.35
C CYS A 455 -1.58 5.37 21.43
N VAL A 456 -0.42 5.91 21.68
CA VAL A 456 -0.12 7.33 21.61
C VAL A 456 0.53 7.63 20.24
N ALA A 457 0.41 8.85 19.72
CA ALA A 457 0.89 9.23 18.41
C ALA A 457 2.42 9.01 18.24
N ASP A 458 2.80 7.82 17.90
CA ASP A 458 4.17 7.37 17.60
C ASP A 458 4.25 6.84 16.16
N VAL A 459 3.96 5.56 15.95
CA VAL A 459 3.99 4.94 14.61
C VAL A 459 2.81 5.38 13.73
N ASN A 460 1.59 5.44 14.28
CA ASN A 460 0.37 5.89 13.59
C ASN A 460 -0.07 7.27 14.08
N ILE A 461 -0.02 8.28 13.23
CA ILE A 461 -0.45 9.65 13.52
C ILE A 461 -1.75 9.94 12.75
N PRO A 462 -2.84 10.34 13.45
CA PRO A 462 -2.94 10.91 14.81
C PRO A 462 -3.09 9.88 15.93
N VAL A 463 -2.94 10.37 17.17
CA VAL A 463 -3.27 9.64 18.41
C VAL A 463 -4.75 9.27 18.45
N GLY A 464 -5.08 8.20 19.15
CA GLY A 464 -6.45 8.00 19.58
C GLY A 464 -7.01 6.60 19.45
N GLU A 465 -6.35 5.59 20.04
CA GLU A 465 -6.92 4.24 20.17
C GLU A 465 -6.35 3.47 21.35
N VAL A 466 -7.10 2.45 21.74
CA VAL A 466 -6.65 1.34 22.55
C VAL A 466 -6.95 0.05 21.83
N PHE A 467 -5.98 -0.85 21.69
CA PHE A 467 -6.12 -2.07 20.90
C PHE A 467 -5.56 -3.31 21.56
N THR A 468 -6.01 -4.47 21.10
CA THR A 468 -5.57 -5.79 21.57
C THR A 468 -5.60 -6.81 20.45
N SER A 469 -4.76 -7.84 20.50
CA SER A 469 -4.98 -9.06 19.72
C SER A 469 -5.98 -9.92 20.50
N PRO A 470 -7.20 -10.15 19.97
CA PRO A 470 -8.23 -10.86 20.72
C PRO A 470 -7.95 -12.37 20.85
N VAL A 471 -8.54 -13.01 21.85
CA VAL A 471 -8.62 -14.47 21.90
C VAL A 471 -9.61 -14.92 20.83
N LEU A 472 -9.19 -15.78 19.89
CA LEU A 472 -10.04 -16.18 18.78
C LEU A 472 -11.20 -17.06 19.22
N GLU A 473 -10.97 -18.02 20.10
CA GLU A 473 -11.98 -18.92 20.64
C GLU A 473 -13.08 -18.14 21.36
N LYS A 474 -14.34 -18.33 20.97
CA LYS A 474 -15.54 -17.61 21.47
C LYS A 474 -15.61 -16.13 21.04
N THR A 475 -14.75 -15.67 20.15
CA THR A 475 -14.97 -14.44 19.41
C THR A 475 -15.87 -14.76 18.23
N GLU A 476 -17.14 -14.31 18.31
CA GLU A 476 -18.17 -14.73 17.36
C GLU A 476 -19.26 -13.68 17.18
N GLY A 477 -19.89 -13.67 16.04
CA GLY A 477 -20.98 -12.78 15.69
C GLY A 477 -20.76 -12.08 14.36
N LYS A 478 -21.54 -11.04 14.12
CA LYS A 478 -21.57 -10.28 12.87
C LYS A 478 -20.94 -8.91 13.03
N LEU A 479 -20.02 -8.58 12.15
CA LEU A 479 -19.56 -7.22 11.87
C LEU A 479 -20.28 -6.70 10.63
N HIS A 480 -20.83 -5.49 10.69
CA HIS A 480 -21.45 -4.81 9.56
C HIS A 480 -21.04 -3.34 9.55
N VAL A 481 -20.78 -2.81 8.37
CA VAL A 481 -20.61 -1.37 8.13
C VAL A 481 -21.39 -0.97 6.88
N SER A 482 -22.08 0.17 6.94
CA SER A 482 -22.87 0.64 5.79
C SER A 482 -22.02 1.05 4.61
N GLN A 483 -20.87 1.66 4.89
CA GLN A 483 -19.85 2.04 3.91
C GLN A 483 -18.49 2.08 4.58
N VAL A 484 -17.48 1.55 3.92
CA VAL A 484 -16.07 1.66 4.34
C VAL A 484 -15.16 1.77 3.13
N TYR A 485 -14.08 2.54 3.27
CA TYR A 485 -13.06 2.73 2.24
C TYR A 485 -11.79 1.99 2.65
N LEU A 486 -11.49 0.91 1.96
CA LEU A 486 -10.36 0.01 2.27
C LEU A 486 -9.46 -0.10 1.05
N ASN A 487 -8.15 0.16 1.22
CA ASN A 487 -7.17 0.04 0.13
C ASN A 487 -7.62 0.76 -1.15
N GLU A 488 -8.09 2.00 -1.01
CA GLU A 488 -8.60 2.84 -2.09
C GLU A 488 -9.89 2.33 -2.77
N LEU A 489 -10.50 1.28 -2.25
CA LEU A 489 -11.74 0.70 -2.76
C LEU A 489 -12.92 0.95 -1.82
N ASN A 490 -14.06 1.30 -2.39
CA ASN A 490 -15.31 1.51 -1.65
C ASN A 490 -16.06 0.20 -1.47
N PHE A 491 -16.40 -0.15 -0.24
CA PHE A 491 -17.27 -1.28 0.10
C PHE A 491 -18.59 -0.79 0.67
N LEU A 492 -19.70 -1.28 0.11
CA LEU A 492 -21.05 -0.93 0.52
C LEU A 492 -21.71 -2.10 1.24
N ASN A 493 -22.30 -1.82 2.41
CA ASN A 493 -22.95 -2.82 3.26
C ASN A 493 -22.07 -4.07 3.45
N LEU A 494 -20.83 -3.87 3.86
CA LEU A 494 -19.91 -4.96 4.13
C LEU A 494 -20.38 -5.72 5.38
N GLU A 495 -20.67 -7.01 5.24
CA GLU A 495 -21.01 -7.92 6.34
C GLU A 495 -19.99 -9.05 6.42
N ILE A 496 -19.48 -9.30 7.63
CA ILE A 496 -18.56 -10.40 7.93
C ILE A 496 -19.06 -11.14 9.17
N ASP A 497 -19.32 -12.43 9.04
CA ASP A 497 -19.68 -13.30 10.17
C ASP A 497 -18.43 -14.03 10.67
N PHE A 498 -18.16 -13.90 11.97
CA PHE A 498 -17.05 -14.58 12.66
C PHE A 498 -17.53 -15.77 13.48
N LYS A 499 -16.73 -16.82 13.49
CA LYS A 499 -16.87 -17.97 14.37
C LYS A 499 -15.50 -18.41 14.88
N ASP A 500 -15.37 -18.47 16.20
CA ASP A 500 -14.09 -18.70 16.87
C ASP A 500 -12.98 -17.78 16.27
N GLY A 501 -13.32 -16.51 16.10
CA GLY A 501 -12.44 -15.46 15.59
C GLY A 501 -12.05 -15.56 14.11
N MET A 502 -12.51 -16.58 13.39
CA MET A 502 -12.24 -16.77 11.96
C MET A 502 -13.42 -16.30 11.13
N ILE A 503 -13.15 -15.73 9.95
CA ILE A 503 -14.20 -15.37 8.98
C ILE A 503 -14.89 -16.66 8.51
N GLU A 504 -16.21 -16.77 8.71
CA GLU A 504 -17.04 -17.89 8.23
C GLU A 504 -17.82 -17.51 6.97
N LYS A 505 -18.36 -16.29 6.94
CA LYS A 505 -19.15 -15.77 5.80
C LYS A 505 -18.88 -14.30 5.61
N TYR A 506 -19.06 -13.84 4.39
CA TYR A 506 -18.94 -12.43 4.03
C TYR A 506 -19.77 -12.10 2.80
N THR A 507 -20.23 -10.85 2.72
CA THR A 507 -20.93 -10.27 1.56
C THR A 507 -20.81 -8.74 1.56
N CYS A 508 -21.10 -8.12 0.42
CA CYS A 508 -21.30 -6.68 0.29
C CYS A 508 -22.39 -6.42 -0.79
N THR A 509 -22.66 -5.17 -1.09
CA THR A 509 -23.66 -4.79 -2.10
C THR A 509 -23.09 -3.85 -3.17
N ASN A 510 -21.85 -4.05 -3.55
CA ASN A 510 -21.19 -3.26 -4.59
C ASN A 510 -21.72 -3.60 -5.99
N PHE A 511 -22.07 -4.87 -6.22
CA PHE A 511 -22.56 -5.41 -7.49
C PHE A 511 -23.92 -6.06 -7.32
N ASP A 512 -24.67 -6.19 -8.41
CA ASP A 512 -25.98 -6.88 -8.41
C ASP A 512 -25.82 -8.42 -8.24
N ASP A 513 -24.68 -8.98 -8.65
CA ASP A 513 -24.37 -10.39 -8.56
C ASP A 513 -23.66 -10.73 -7.24
N GLU A 514 -24.16 -11.76 -6.53
CA GLU A 514 -23.61 -12.17 -5.22
C GLU A 514 -22.21 -12.79 -5.35
N GLU A 515 -21.92 -13.49 -6.43
CA GLU A 515 -20.60 -14.09 -6.64
C GLU A 515 -19.55 -13.01 -6.99
N GLU A 516 -19.93 -11.95 -7.70
CA GLU A 516 -19.07 -10.79 -7.91
C GLU A 516 -18.77 -10.06 -6.58
N ASN A 517 -19.77 -9.89 -5.70
CA ASN A 517 -19.57 -9.32 -4.37
C ASN A 517 -18.60 -10.16 -3.53
N LYS A 518 -18.77 -11.48 -3.53
CA LYS A 518 -17.87 -12.41 -2.82
C LYS A 518 -16.45 -12.35 -3.40
N LYS A 519 -16.34 -12.35 -4.72
CA LYS A 519 -15.04 -12.24 -5.39
C LYS A 519 -14.35 -10.93 -5.03
N TYR A 520 -15.08 -9.82 -5.01
CA TYR A 520 -14.56 -8.50 -4.66
C TYR A 520 -13.96 -8.47 -3.24
N ILE A 521 -14.64 -9.11 -2.27
CA ILE A 521 -14.13 -9.25 -0.90
C ILE A 521 -12.94 -10.21 -0.86
N SER A 522 -13.03 -11.35 -1.54
CA SER A 522 -11.96 -12.34 -1.60
C SER A 522 -10.65 -11.76 -2.15
N ASP A 523 -10.74 -10.99 -3.21
CA ASP A 523 -9.57 -10.44 -3.89
C ASP A 523 -8.94 -9.25 -3.13
N ASN A 524 -9.74 -8.45 -2.40
CA ASN A 524 -9.29 -7.16 -1.88
C ASN A 524 -9.25 -7.07 -0.34
N ILE A 525 -9.92 -7.99 0.38
CA ILE A 525 -9.88 -8.07 1.85
C ILE A 525 -9.22 -9.38 2.29
N LEU A 526 -9.61 -10.52 1.69
CA LEU A 526 -9.04 -11.82 2.04
C LEU A 526 -7.74 -12.14 1.30
N TYR A 527 -7.37 -11.39 0.27
CA TYR A 527 -6.16 -11.60 -0.54
C TYR A 527 -5.99 -13.07 -0.98
N HIS A 528 -7.11 -13.66 -1.45
CA HIS A 528 -7.22 -15.05 -1.89
C HIS A 528 -7.06 -16.11 -0.79
N HIS A 529 -6.99 -15.72 0.49
CA HIS A 529 -7.10 -16.66 1.59
C HIS A 529 -8.55 -17.18 1.74
N LYS A 530 -8.69 -18.40 2.17
CA LYS A 530 -10.04 -18.99 2.37
C LYS A 530 -10.78 -18.37 3.55
N SER A 531 -10.05 -17.94 4.56
CA SER A 531 -10.52 -17.30 5.77
C SER A 531 -9.36 -16.55 6.40
N LEU A 532 -9.66 -15.52 7.17
CA LEU A 532 -8.70 -14.76 7.97
C LEU A 532 -9.14 -14.74 9.43
N PRO A 533 -8.20 -14.71 10.39
CA PRO A 533 -8.51 -14.47 11.79
C PRO A 533 -8.83 -12.99 12.03
N MET A 534 -9.51 -12.69 13.12
CA MET A 534 -9.53 -11.35 13.70
C MET A 534 -8.16 -11.08 14.33
N GLY A 535 -7.34 -10.25 13.68
CA GLY A 535 -6.00 -9.90 14.15
C GLY A 535 -6.01 -8.85 15.25
N GLU A 536 -7.03 -7.97 15.22
CA GLU A 536 -7.15 -6.85 16.15
C GLU A 536 -8.59 -6.57 16.54
N PHE A 537 -8.77 -6.13 17.78
CA PHE A 537 -9.92 -5.37 18.27
C PHE A 537 -9.44 -4.09 18.91
N ALA A 538 -9.98 -2.96 18.48
CA ALA A 538 -9.61 -1.65 18.99
C ALA A 538 -10.82 -0.75 19.23
N ILE A 539 -10.60 0.29 20.03
CA ILE A 539 -11.56 1.36 20.26
C ILE A 539 -10.87 2.69 19.94
N GLY A 540 -11.24 3.27 18.79
CA GLY A 540 -10.82 4.62 18.41
C GLY A 540 -11.42 5.67 19.35
N THR A 541 -10.63 6.64 19.78
CA THR A 541 -10.99 7.64 20.79
C THR A 541 -10.88 9.08 20.27
N ASN A 542 -10.50 9.27 18.98
CA ASN A 542 -10.27 10.59 18.40
C ASN A 542 -11.57 11.26 17.96
N THR A 543 -12.30 11.83 18.94
CA THR A 543 -13.54 12.56 18.67
C THR A 543 -13.32 13.84 17.86
N THR A 544 -12.10 14.38 17.83
CA THR A 544 -11.75 15.55 17.00
C THR A 544 -11.75 15.18 15.52
N ALA A 545 -11.14 14.04 15.17
CA ALA A 545 -11.17 13.50 13.80
C ALA A 545 -12.61 13.16 13.38
N TYR A 546 -13.38 12.47 14.24
CA TYR A 546 -14.79 12.19 13.98
C TYR A 546 -15.59 13.48 13.71
N ARG A 547 -15.42 14.51 14.53
CA ARG A 547 -16.09 15.80 14.34
C ARG A 547 -15.71 16.45 13.00
N MET A 548 -14.43 16.45 12.64
CA MET A 548 -13.97 16.97 11.34
C MET A 548 -14.67 16.24 10.19
N ALA A 549 -14.67 14.90 10.22
CA ALA A 549 -15.32 14.07 9.21
C ALA A 549 -16.80 14.43 9.00
N ARG A 550 -17.51 14.72 10.09
CA ARG A 550 -18.95 15.09 10.06
C ARG A 550 -19.20 16.53 9.66
N VAL A 551 -18.39 17.50 10.12
CA VAL A 551 -18.55 18.92 9.82
C VAL A 551 -18.35 19.20 8.33
N TYR A 552 -17.38 18.53 7.72
CA TYR A 552 -17.05 18.71 6.30
C TYR A 552 -17.66 17.64 5.39
N ASP A 553 -18.42 16.69 5.94
CA ASP A 553 -19.04 15.57 5.20
C ASP A 553 -18.03 14.76 4.37
N ILE A 554 -16.91 14.42 5.00
CA ILE A 554 -15.77 13.71 4.37
C ILE A 554 -15.51 12.31 4.96
N ALA A 555 -16.45 11.76 5.72
CA ALA A 555 -16.25 10.46 6.37
C ALA A 555 -15.89 9.36 5.37
N ALA A 556 -16.51 9.34 4.18
CA ALA A 556 -16.24 8.38 3.12
C ALA A 556 -14.90 8.60 2.38
N LYS A 557 -14.22 9.71 2.62
CA LYS A 557 -12.96 10.10 1.98
C LYS A 557 -11.76 10.03 2.95
N MET A 558 -12.01 9.62 4.19
CA MET A 558 -10.96 9.52 5.21
C MET A 558 -10.08 8.30 4.98
N PRO A 559 -8.75 8.40 5.19
CA PRO A 559 -7.87 7.24 5.13
C PRO A 559 -8.15 6.32 6.33
N ILE A 560 -7.84 5.02 6.19
CA ILE A 560 -7.98 4.05 7.29
C ILE A 560 -7.27 4.58 8.54
N LEU A 561 -6.05 5.06 8.42
CA LEU A 561 -5.22 5.62 9.49
C LEU A 561 -5.93 6.64 10.41
N ILE A 562 -6.85 7.45 9.86
CA ILE A 562 -7.63 8.41 10.65
C ILE A 562 -9.02 7.85 10.97
N ALA A 563 -9.64 7.13 10.04
CA ALA A 563 -10.98 6.58 10.20
C ALA A 563 -11.04 5.57 11.36
N GLU A 564 -10.04 4.71 11.52
CA GLU A 564 -9.93 3.74 12.62
C GLU A 564 -9.95 4.41 13.99
N LYS A 565 -9.41 5.62 14.11
CA LYS A 565 -9.43 6.40 15.35
C LYS A 565 -10.81 6.98 15.71
N THR A 566 -11.81 6.86 14.83
CA THR A 566 -13.13 7.47 14.98
C THR A 566 -14.24 6.52 15.44
N GLY A 567 -13.91 5.31 15.84
CA GLY A 567 -14.87 4.32 16.33
C GLY A 567 -14.23 3.00 16.72
N PRO A 568 -15.00 2.01 17.18
CA PRO A 568 -14.48 0.66 17.34
C PRO A 568 -14.15 0.08 15.95
N HIS A 569 -12.99 -0.59 15.86
CA HIS A 569 -12.58 -1.24 14.63
C HIS A 569 -12.00 -2.62 14.88
N PHE A 570 -11.94 -3.41 13.81
CA PHE A 570 -11.56 -4.81 13.83
C PHE A 570 -10.68 -5.07 12.62
N ALA A 571 -9.44 -5.52 12.84
CA ALA A 571 -8.61 -5.96 11.74
C ALA A 571 -8.85 -7.42 11.43
N VAL A 572 -8.93 -7.74 10.13
CA VAL A 572 -8.88 -9.11 9.64
C VAL A 572 -7.51 -9.39 9.05
N GLY A 573 -6.93 -10.53 9.40
CA GLY A 573 -5.57 -10.92 9.02
C GLY A 573 -4.63 -11.07 10.21
N ASP A 574 -3.41 -10.59 10.02
CA ASP A 574 -2.34 -10.70 11.01
C ASP A 574 -2.56 -9.76 12.21
N THR A 575 -1.93 -10.06 13.34
CA THR A 575 -1.94 -9.16 14.51
C THR A 575 -1.06 -7.92 14.26
N CYS A 576 -1.27 -6.85 15.01
CA CYS A 576 -0.42 -5.64 14.97
C CYS A 576 1.04 -5.92 15.33
N TYR A 577 1.32 -7.08 15.93
CA TYR A 577 2.65 -7.46 16.41
C TYR A 577 3.39 -8.44 15.47
N THR A 578 2.89 -8.68 14.27
CA THR A 578 3.47 -9.63 13.31
C THR A 578 4.96 -9.41 13.09
N TYR A 579 5.76 -10.48 13.28
CA TYR A 579 7.22 -10.51 13.34
C TYR A 579 7.85 -9.74 14.53
N ASP A 580 7.05 -9.35 15.54
CA ASP A 580 7.51 -8.63 16.73
C ASP A 580 6.83 -9.11 18.04
N GLU A 581 6.09 -10.23 17.97
CA GLU A 581 5.27 -10.74 19.07
C GLU A 581 6.09 -11.09 20.32
N ASP A 582 7.32 -11.57 20.13
CA ASP A 582 8.20 -11.99 21.22
C ASP A 582 8.99 -10.80 21.85
N ASN A 583 8.87 -9.60 21.31
CA ASN A 583 9.49 -8.39 21.82
C ASN A 583 8.58 -7.76 22.90
N MET A 584 9.01 -7.80 24.17
CA MET A 584 8.22 -7.26 25.28
C MET A 584 8.18 -5.73 25.25
N THR A 585 6.95 -5.20 25.23
CA THR A 585 6.68 -3.75 25.29
C THR A 585 5.77 -3.42 26.47
N TYR A 586 5.73 -2.14 26.84
CA TYR A 586 5.05 -1.68 28.05
C TYR A 586 4.20 -0.46 27.74
N ASN A 587 3.02 -0.40 28.33
CA ASN A 587 2.23 0.83 28.36
C ASN A 587 2.92 1.93 29.20
N PRO A 588 2.52 3.20 29.03
CA PRO A 588 3.08 4.31 29.79
C PRO A 588 2.96 4.19 31.33
N ASP A 589 2.03 3.36 31.84
CA ASP A 589 1.88 3.03 33.26
C ASP A 589 2.88 1.97 33.76
N GLY A 590 3.69 1.40 32.84
CA GLY A 590 4.71 0.39 33.13
C GLY A 590 4.22 -1.05 33.13
N LYS A 591 2.95 -1.30 32.82
CA LYS A 591 2.42 -2.66 32.66
C LYS A 591 2.86 -3.27 31.33
N ALA A 592 3.24 -4.56 31.35
CA ALA A 592 3.62 -5.32 30.15
C ALA A 592 2.39 -5.63 29.31
N ILE A 593 2.47 -5.42 28.00
CA ILE A 593 1.43 -5.77 27.04
C ILE A 593 1.56 -7.27 26.73
N VAL A 594 0.59 -8.08 27.18
CA VAL A 594 0.65 -9.56 27.08
C VAL A 594 -0.19 -10.13 25.95
N ALA A 595 -1.22 -9.42 25.46
CA ALA A 595 -2.12 -9.87 24.39
C ALA A 595 -1.53 -9.56 23.01
N ARG A 596 -0.37 -10.17 22.70
CA ARG A 596 0.36 -9.94 21.44
C ARG A 596 0.17 -11.08 20.43
N ASP A 597 -0.34 -12.21 20.88
CA ASP A 597 -0.60 -13.41 20.10
C ASP A 597 -2.06 -13.82 20.16
N ASN A 598 -2.51 -14.52 19.13
CA ASN A 598 -3.72 -15.33 19.13
C ASN A 598 -3.37 -16.78 18.80
N SER A 599 -4.38 -17.68 18.77
CA SER A 599 -4.15 -19.11 18.51
C SER A 599 -3.66 -19.43 17.10
N VAL A 600 -3.68 -18.47 16.18
CA VAL A 600 -3.12 -18.60 14.83
C VAL A 600 -1.68 -18.05 14.79
N SER A 601 -1.46 -16.81 15.23
CA SER A 601 -0.12 -16.20 15.16
C SER A 601 0.93 -16.98 15.95
N ILE A 602 0.55 -17.62 17.08
CA ILE A 602 1.44 -18.47 17.88
C ILE A 602 1.98 -19.68 17.12
N LEU A 603 1.31 -20.11 16.04
CA LEU A 603 1.76 -21.23 15.21
C LEU A 603 3.10 -20.93 14.50
N ARG A 604 3.55 -19.65 14.46
CA ARG A 604 4.87 -19.30 13.94
C ARG A 604 6.01 -20.04 14.63
N LYS A 605 5.80 -20.45 15.89
CA LYS A 605 6.78 -21.22 16.68
C LYS A 605 6.97 -22.66 16.18
N GLU A 606 6.00 -23.16 15.41
CA GLU A 606 6.04 -24.48 14.78
C GLU A 606 6.28 -24.36 13.27
N ASP A 607 5.48 -23.50 12.60
CA ASP A 607 5.50 -23.32 11.17
C ASP A 607 4.99 -21.92 10.82
N ILE A 608 5.90 -21.04 10.44
CA ILE A 608 5.61 -19.63 10.11
C ILE A 608 4.59 -19.48 8.97
N SER A 609 4.52 -20.45 8.05
CA SER A 609 3.58 -20.42 6.93
C SER A 609 2.12 -20.60 7.35
N LYS A 610 1.88 -21.08 8.59
CA LYS A 610 0.54 -21.24 9.15
C LYS A 610 0.09 -20.06 10.00
N ALA A 611 1.02 -19.20 10.37
CA ALA A 611 0.81 -18.11 11.31
C ALA A 611 0.46 -16.79 10.65
N TYR A 612 1.07 -16.49 9.50
CA TYR A 612 0.99 -15.17 8.88
C TYR A 612 0.30 -15.21 7.52
N PHE A 613 -0.68 -14.32 7.38
CA PHE A 613 -1.44 -14.10 6.15
C PHE A 613 -0.84 -12.97 5.30
N ASN A 614 0.02 -12.16 5.89
CA ASN A 614 0.67 -10.98 5.29
C ASN A 614 -0.35 -9.93 4.81
N CYS A 615 -1.42 -9.81 5.56
CA CYS A 615 -2.43 -8.77 5.41
C CYS A 615 -2.98 -8.38 6.79
N HIS A 616 -3.40 -7.12 6.90
CA HIS A 616 -4.03 -6.54 8.07
C HIS A 616 -4.96 -5.44 7.56
N THR A 617 -6.26 -5.59 7.72
CA THR A 617 -7.26 -4.67 7.17
C THR A 617 -8.26 -4.25 8.23
N ASP A 618 -8.21 -2.98 8.65
CA ASP A 618 -9.07 -2.40 9.68
C ASP A 618 -10.43 -2.03 9.11
N ILE A 619 -11.48 -2.48 9.78
CA ILE A 619 -12.87 -2.21 9.44
C ILE A 619 -13.50 -1.46 10.62
N THR A 620 -13.79 -0.17 10.43
CA THR A 620 -14.29 0.72 11.48
C THR A 620 -15.80 0.85 11.44
N ILE A 621 -16.44 0.74 12.62
CA ILE A 621 -17.84 1.12 12.81
C ILE A 621 -17.84 2.60 13.26
N PRO A 622 -18.37 3.53 12.45
CA PRO A 622 -18.46 4.94 12.85
C PRO A 622 -19.34 5.12 14.10
N TYR A 623 -19.06 6.11 14.93
CA TYR A 623 -19.83 6.34 16.16
C TYR A 623 -21.35 6.53 15.96
N ASP A 624 -21.79 7.04 14.82
CA ASP A 624 -23.22 7.16 14.50
C ASP A 624 -23.89 5.85 14.08
N GLU A 625 -23.10 4.82 13.75
CA GLU A 625 -23.58 3.46 13.52
C GLU A 625 -23.39 2.55 14.76
N LEU A 626 -22.68 3.03 15.78
CA LEU A 626 -22.44 2.32 17.02
C LEU A 626 -23.58 2.47 18.02
N GLY A 627 -24.23 1.35 18.38
CA GLY A 627 -25.28 1.32 19.39
C GLY A 627 -24.76 1.23 20.83
N ALA A 628 -23.89 0.26 21.08
CA ALA A 628 -23.28 0.05 22.40
C ALA A 628 -21.99 -0.77 22.34
N ILE A 629 -21.09 -0.48 23.28
CA ILE A 629 -19.98 -1.36 23.67
C ILE A 629 -20.23 -1.76 25.13
N THR A 630 -20.43 -3.05 25.39
CA THR A 630 -20.71 -3.59 26.72
C THR A 630 -19.56 -4.48 27.17
N VAL A 631 -18.96 -4.15 28.29
CA VAL A 631 -17.88 -4.92 28.90
C VAL A 631 -18.46 -5.94 29.87
N TRP A 632 -18.21 -7.23 29.63
CA TRP A 632 -18.62 -8.33 30.52
C TRP A 632 -17.44 -8.71 31.39
N LEU A 633 -17.60 -8.47 32.73
CA LEU A 633 -16.52 -8.64 33.69
C LEU A 633 -16.22 -10.12 33.99
N LEU A 634 -14.96 -10.46 34.19
CA LEU A 634 -14.48 -11.77 34.62
C LEU A 634 -15.08 -12.20 35.99
N TYR A 635 -15.30 -11.24 36.88
CA TYR A 635 -15.85 -11.48 38.21
C TYR A 635 -17.04 -10.55 38.47
N THR A 636 -18.24 -11.06 38.40
CA THR A 636 -19.35 -10.49 39.15
C THR A 636 -19.20 -10.98 40.57
N SER A 637 -18.90 -10.10 41.54
CA SER A 637 -19.01 -10.46 42.96
C SER A 637 -20.37 -11.08 43.20
N PRO A 638 -20.44 -12.27 43.86
CA PRO A 638 -21.74 -12.85 44.17
C PRO A 638 -22.56 -11.82 44.95
N SER A 639 -23.77 -11.57 44.46
CA SER A 639 -24.68 -10.66 45.15
C SER A 639 -24.81 -11.11 46.61
N PRO A 640 -24.89 -10.16 47.57
CA PRO A 640 -25.16 -10.53 48.96
C PRO A 640 -26.41 -11.39 49.16
N ARG A 641 -27.23 -11.57 48.12
CA ARG A 641 -28.42 -12.45 48.13
C ARG A 641 -28.10 -13.91 47.77
N ASP A 642 -26.90 -14.21 47.27
CA ASP A 642 -26.46 -15.56 46.90
C ASP A 642 -25.61 -16.24 47.96
N ARG A 643 -25.59 -15.65 49.21
CA ARG A 643 -25.02 -16.25 50.43
C ARG A 643 -26.09 -16.74 51.34
#